data_9f5c0da2fff651b0d30ef82522365259
#
_entry.id   9f5c0da2fff651b0d30ef82522365259
#
_cell.length_a   1.000
_cell.length_b   1.000
_cell.length_c   1.000
_cell.angle_alpha   90.00
_cell.angle_beta   90.00
_cell.angle_gamma   90.00
#
_symmetry.space_group_name_H-M   'P 1'
#
loop_
_entity.id
_entity.type
_entity.pdbx_description
1 polymer ?
#
loop_
_entity_poly.entity_id
_entity_poly.type
_entity_poly.pdbx_seq_one_letter_code
_entity_poly.pdbx_strand_id
1 'polypeptide(L)'
;MAKTQYNADSITVLEGLEAVRKRPGMYIGGVGTKGLNHLIYEIVDNAVDEHLAGFCDKIWVSLEADGSCTVRDSGRGIPVEMHKKGISAERVVFSTLHAGGKFDNDAYKTSGGLHGVGSSVVNALSARMDVKVYKNGYIHHDAYERGIPTVKLENGLLPVLGRTKETGTEINFLPDGEIFEKTRFKADWLKSRLHETAYLNPGLTIYYANKRSGEEEEITYHEPEGIVAYVKELNNGKTAVCDPIYFKSEMDRIEVEVAIQFVDAFEENILGFCNNIFTQEGGTHLVGFKTRFTQLINSYARELGILKEKDPNFTGADTRNGMTAIVAVKHPDPIFEGQTKTKLASADATKAVFTVSGDLLQHYFDRNVEVLKAVIGCAEKSAKIRKAEEKARTNMLTKSRFSFDSNGKLANCESRDSEKCEIFIVEGDSAGGSAKTARNRQYQAILPIRGKILNVEKASMDKVLANAEIKTMINAFGCGFSEGYGNDFDISRLRYHKIILMTDADVDGSHIDTLLLTFLYRFMPELIYNGHVFIAMPPLYKVIPSRGQEQYLYDDKELERYRKSHTGDFRLQRYKGLGEMDPEQLWETTLDPDRRVLKRVEIEDARLASEVTEMLMGSDVPPRRQFIYDHADEAEIDA
;
A
#
# COMPACT_ATOMS: atom_id res chain seq x y z
N MET A 1 7.77 -43.12 6.16
CA MET A 1 7.63 -41.83 6.86
C MET A 1 6.89 -42.11 8.16
N ALA A 2 7.52 -41.88 9.32
CA ALA A 2 6.88 -42.05 10.62
C ALA A 2 5.76 -41.02 10.74
N LYS A 3 4.53 -41.42 10.99
CA LYS A 3 3.42 -40.55 11.34
C LYS A 3 3.78 -39.87 12.66
N THR A 4 4.14 -38.59 12.61
CA THR A 4 4.27 -37.75 13.80
C THR A 4 2.89 -37.72 14.48
N GLN A 5 2.77 -38.38 15.63
CA GLN A 5 1.55 -38.34 16.43
C GLN A 5 1.41 -36.90 17.00
N TYR A 6 0.32 -36.23 16.66
CA TYR A 6 -0.04 -34.93 17.27
C TYR A 6 -0.57 -35.22 18.69
N ASN A 7 0.25 -34.92 19.70
CA ASN A 7 -0.05 -35.15 21.12
C ASN A 7 0.27 -33.87 21.93
N ALA A 8 0.08 -33.91 23.23
CA ALA A 8 0.34 -32.76 24.12
C ALA A 8 1.78 -32.22 24.02
N ASP A 9 2.76 -33.12 23.79
CA ASP A 9 4.18 -32.71 23.65
C ASP A 9 4.48 -31.97 22.35
N SER A 10 3.56 -32.05 21.37
CA SER A 10 3.66 -31.30 20.12
C SER A 10 3.18 -29.84 20.23
N ILE A 11 2.60 -29.43 21.37
CA ILE A 11 2.16 -28.08 21.66
C ILE A 11 3.32 -27.30 22.27
N THR A 12 3.89 -26.37 21.49
CA THR A 12 4.95 -25.48 21.96
C THR A 12 4.35 -24.15 22.42
N VAL A 13 4.59 -23.77 23.65
CA VAL A 13 4.26 -22.43 24.17
C VAL A 13 5.48 -21.52 23.94
N LEU A 14 5.27 -20.42 23.25
CA LEU A 14 6.28 -19.38 23.04
C LEU A 14 6.02 -18.26 24.03
N GLU A 15 7.02 -17.89 24.81
CA GLU A 15 6.92 -16.81 25.79
C GLU A 15 7.73 -15.58 25.37
N GLY A 16 7.22 -14.39 25.75
CA GLY A 16 7.93 -13.13 25.57
C GLY A 16 8.29 -12.82 24.12
N LEU A 17 9.49 -12.27 23.92
CA LEU A 17 9.97 -11.79 22.62
C LEU A 17 10.32 -12.91 21.62
N GLU A 18 10.46 -14.14 22.07
CA GLU A 18 10.71 -15.30 21.19
C GLU A 18 9.53 -15.54 20.24
N ALA A 19 8.29 -15.30 20.71
CA ALA A 19 7.10 -15.41 19.89
C ALA A 19 7.14 -14.42 18.71
N VAL A 20 7.63 -13.20 18.94
CA VAL A 20 7.79 -12.16 17.90
C VAL A 20 8.81 -12.61 16.86
N ARG A 21 9.96 -13.11 17.27
CA ARG A 21 11.02 -13.58 16.37
C ARG A 21 10.58 -14.77 15.52
N LYS A 22 9.78 -15.68 16.05
CA LYS A 22 9.27 -16.84 15.33
C LYS A 22 8.12 -16.52 14.36
N ARG A 23 7.33 -15.49 14.65
CA ARG A 23 6.16 -15.08 13.86
C ARG A 23 6.10 -13.57 13.66
N PRO A 24 7.12 -12.94 13.06
CA PRO A 24 7.20 -11.48 12.93
C PRO A 24 6.04 -10.90 12.13
N GLY A 25 5.54 -11.63 11.12
CA GLY A 25 4.42 -11.20 10.27
C GLY A 25 3.13 -10.88 11.05
N MET A 26 2.92 -11.47 12.23
CA MET A 26 1.76 -11.14 13.08
C MET A 26 1.84 -9.74 13.67
N TYR A 27 3.03 -9.16 13.81
CA TYR A 27 3.28 -7.88 14.48
C TYR A 27 3.59 -6.75 13.50
N ILE A 28 4.29 -7.05 12.39
CA ILE A 28 4.74 -6.06 11.41
C ILE A 28 4.19 -6.31 10.00
N GLY A 29 3.23 -7.22 9.83
CA GLY A 29 2.57 -7.54 8.56
C GLY A 29 3.40 -8.36 7.58
N GLY A 30 4.71 -8.54 7.81
CA GLY A 30 5.60 -9.34 6.96
C GLY A 30 7.08 -9.02 7.21
N VAL A 31 7.98 -9.77 6.57
CA VAL A 31 9.45 -9.61 6.71
C VAL A 31 10.09 -8.97 5.48
N GLY A 32 9.30 -8.50 4.52
CA GLY A 32 9.77 -7.74 3.36
C GLY A 32 10.06 -6.26 3.70
N THR A 33 10.32 -5.47 2.67
CA THR A 33 10.66 -4.04 2.80
C THR A 33 9.63 -3.23 3.60
N LYS A 34 8.33 -3.54 3.46
CA LYS A 34 7.25 -2.88 4.22
C LYS A 34 7.39 -3.13 5.72
N GLY A 35 7.53 -4.38 6.14
CA GLY A 35 7.72 -4.74 7.54
C GLY A 35 9.04 -4.21 8.11
N LEU A 36 10.10 -4.14 7.29
CA LEU A 36 11.36 -3.54 7.68
C LEU A 36 11.21 -2.05 8.02
N ASN A 37 10.62 -1.25 7.12
CA ASN A 37 10.39 0.18 7.36
C ASN A 37 9.40 0.41 8.51
N HIS A 38 8.47 -0.53 8.75
CA HIS A 38 7.51 -0.44 9.85
C HIS A 38 8.20 -0.37 11.23
N LEU A 39 9.39 -0.95 11.38
CA LEU A 39 10.18 -0.81 12.60
C LEU A 39 10.48 0.66 12.94
N ILE A 40 10.82 1.47 11.91
CA ILE A 40 11.05 2.91 12.10
C ILE A 40 9.74 3.59 12.50
N TYR A 41 8.65 3.24 11.82
CA TYR A 41 7.34 3.87 12.06
C TYR A 41 6.87 3.65 13.51
N GLU A 42 7.05 2.45 14.07
CA GLU A 42 6.69 2.17 15.47
C GLU A 42 7.45 3.06 16.48
N ILE A 43 8.73 3.36 16.22
CA ILE A 43 9.51 4.24 17.09
C ILE A 43 9.13 5.72 16.86
N VAL A 44 8.95 6.14 15.61
CA VAL A 44 8.50 7.50 15.27
C VAL A 44 7.11 7.76 15.85
N ASP A 45 6.17 6.82 15.73
CA ASP A 45 4.82 6.96 16.27
C ASP A 45 4.83 7.13 17.80
N ASN A 46 5.77 6.52 18.51
CA ASN A 46 5.95 6.77 19.95
C ASN A 46 6.41 8.21 20.25
N ALA A 47 7.29 8.77 19.42
CA ALA A 47 7.73 10.16 19.55
C ALA A 47 6.59 11.14 19.19
N VAL A 48 5.75 10.80 18.19
CA VAL A 48 4.55 11.55 17.85
C VAL A 48 3.51 11.51 18.97
N ASP A 49 3.36 10.38 19.66
CA ASP A 49 2.46 10.30 20.83
C ASP A 49 2.89 11.26 21.96
N GLU A 50 4.22 11.49 22.16
CA GLU A 50 4.73 12.53 23.08
C GLU A 50 4.36 13.95 22.58
N HIS A 51 4.35 14.18 21.25
CA HIS A 51 3.87 15.45 20.67
C HIS A 51 2.36 15.64 20.92
N LEU A 52 1.54 14.62 20.65
CA LEU A 52 0.09 14.66 20.91
C LEU A 52 -0.23 14.88 22.39
N ALA A 53 0.63 14.40 23.28
CA ALA A 53 0.54 14.67 24.71
C ALA A 53 1.02 16.08 25.12
N GLY A 54 1.57 16.86 24.15
CA GLY A 54 2.02 18.25 24.35
C GLY A 54 3.43 18.41 24.93
N PHE A 55 4.26 17.37 24.87
CA PHE A 55 5.61 17.36 25.48
C PHE A 55 6.76 17.29 24.47
N CYS A 56 6.50 17.06 23.19
CA CYS A 56 7.51 16.94 22.16
C CYS A 56 7.25 17.92 21.02
N ASP A 57 8.24 18.70 20.62
CA ASP A 57 8.20 19.63 19.49
C ASP A 57 9.19 19.27 18.37
N LYS A 58 10.12 18.36 18.62
CA LYS A 58 11.19 17.97 17.70
C LYS A 58 11.43 16.47 17.70
N ILE A 59 11.53 15.92 16.49
CA ILE A 59 11.93 14.53 16.26
C ILE A 59 13.09 14.52 15.27
N TRP A 60 14.12 13.73 15.56
CA TRP A 60 15.25 13.49 14.66
C TRP A 60 15.22 12.03 14.23
N VAL A 61 15.31 11.79 12.92
CA VAL A 61 15.35 10.46 12.33
C VAL A 61 16.54 10.38 11.40
N SER A 62 17.47 9.46 11.65
CA SER A 62 18.62 9.30 10.79
C SER A 62 18.85 7.85 10.39
N LEU A 63 19.13 7.65 9.09
CA LEU A 63 19.62 6.40 8.53
C LEU A 63 21.15 6.45 8.60
N GLU A 64 21.73 5.56 9.37
CA GLU A 64 23.16 5.57 9.67
C GLU A 64 23.98 4.80 8.62
N ALA A 65 25.28 5.12 8.52
CA ALA A 65 26.18 4.50 7.56
C ALA A 65 26.33 2.97 7.73
N ASP A 66 26.13 2.46 8.95
CA ASP A 66 26.19 1.02 9.26
C ASP A 66 24.89 0.26 8.97
N GLY A 67 23.87 0.95 8.44
CA GLY A 67 22.55 0.38 8.13
C GLY A 67 21.57 0.43 9.31
N SER A 68 21.96 0.96 10.46
CA SER A 68 21.04 1.20 11.58
C SER A 68 20.17 2.45 11.35
N CYS A 69 19.12 2.60 12.15
CA CYS A 69 18.30 3.80 12.19
C CYS A 69 18.33 4.38 13.62
N THR A 70 18.48 5.69 13.72
CA THR A 70 18.37 6.43 14.97
C THR A 70 17.12 7.29 14.95
N VAL A 71 16.29 7.17 15.98
CA VAL A 71 15.16 8.05 16.23
C VAL A 71 15.33 8.69 17.60
N ARG A 72 15.22 10.02 17.66
CA ARG A 72 15.28 10.79 18.90
C ARG A 72 14.09 11.73 18.97
N ASP A 73 13.52 11.90 20.15
CA ASP A 73 12.48 12.88 20.46
C ASP A 73 12.94 13.88 21.54
N SER A 74 12.24 15.01 21.60
CA SER A 74 12.39 16.02 22.65
C SER A 74 11.35 15.89 23.77
N GLY A 75 10.71 14.74 23.91
CA GLY A 75 9.63 14.47 24.86
C GLY A 75 10.08 14.35 26.33
N ARG A 76 9.21 13.77 27.16
CA ARG A 76 9.48 13.59 28.60
C ARG A 76 10.54 12.54 28.91
N GLY A 77 10.93 11.72 27.95
CA GLY A 77 11.72 10.50 28.14
C GLY A 77 10.93 9.37 28.80
N ILE A 78 11.18 8.16 28.37
CA ILE A 78 10.57 6.95 28.96
C ILE A 78 10.86 6.92 30.47
N PRO A 79 9.90 6.48 31.34
CA PRO A 79 10.15 6.31 32.77
C PRO A 79 11.34 5.38 33.02
N VAL A 80 12.30 5.83 33.83
CA VAL A 80 13.52 5.07 34.21
C VAL A 80 13.51 4.60 35.66
N GLU A 81 12.48 4.99 36.38
CA GLU A 81 12.27 4.64 37.80
C GLU A 81 12.02 3.14 37.95
N MET A 82 12.11 2.67 39.17
CA MET A 82 11.88 1.26 39.53
C MET A 82 10.42 0.86 39.27
N HIS A 83 10.23 -0.11 38.42
CA HIS A 83 8.90 -0.72 38.20
C HIS A 83 8.59 -1.77 39.28
N LYS A 84 7.32 -2.12 39.47
CA LYS A 84 6.87 -3.17 40.42
C LYS A 84 7.54 -4.55 40.22
N LYS A 85 8.12 -4.79 39.04
CA LYS A 85 8.91 -6.00 38.73
C LYS A 85 10.36 -5.98 39.30
N GLY A 86 10.76 -4.91 39.99
CA GLY A 86 12.11 -4.79 40.56
C GLY A 86 13.21 -4.41 39.56
N ILE A 87 12.85 -3.94 38.39
CA ILE A 87 13.75 -3.43 37.34
C ILE A 87 13.28 -2.09 36.83
N SER A 88 14.14 -1.36 36.11
CA SER A 88 13.76 -0.09 35.46
C SER A 88 12.52 -0.24 34.58
N ALA A 89 11.62 0.74 34.62
CA ALA A 89 10.42 0.78 33.82
C ALA A 89 10.73 0.79 32.31
N GLU A 90 11.81 1.47 31.90
CA GLU A 90 12.31 1.43 30.52
C GLU A 90 12.57 -0.01 30.08
N ARG A 91 13.35 -0.80 30.85
CA ARG A 91 13.62 -2.20 30.49
C ARG A 91 12.36 -3.04 30.39
N VAL A 92 11.35 -2.78 31.20
CA VAL A 92 10.04 -3.46 31.09
C VAL A 92 9.39 -3.18 29.74
N VAL A 93 9.44 -1.93 29.27
CA VAL A 93 8.85 -1.51 27.98
C VAL A 93 9.51 -2.22 26.81
N PHE A 94 10.83 -2.37 26.80
CA PHE A 94 11.54 -3.00 25.68
C PHE A 94 11.62 -4.52 25.76
N SER A 95 11.54 -5.12 26.96
CA SER A 95 11.71 -6.56 27.14
C SER A 95 10.41 -7.35 27.39
N THR A 96 9.27 -6.66 27.54
CA THR A 96 7.99 -7.33 27.85
C THR A 96 6.91 -6.91 26.85
N LEU A 97 6.24 -7.89 26.24
CA LEU A 97 5.05 -7.60 25.40
C LEU A 97 3.91 -7.07 26.27
N HIS A 98 3.07 -6.22 25.68
CA HIS A 98 1.92 -5.60 26.35
C HIS A 98 2.33 -4.82 27.60
N ALA A 99 3.47 -4.11 27.52
CA ALA A 99 3.95 -3.20 28.56
C ALA A 99 4.01 -1.78 28.01
N GLY A 100 3.36 -0.84 28.66
CA GLY A 100 3.36 0.58 28.25
C GLY A 100 2.44 1.42 29.11
N GLY A 101 2.65 2.74 29.10
CA GLY A 101 1.85 3.73 29.83
C GLY A 101 0.62 4.23 29.04
N LYS A 102 0.25 3.60 27.94
CA LYS A 102 -0.83 4.03 27.04
C LYS A 102 -2.13 3.22 27.22
N PHE A 103 -2.16 2.30 28.19
CA PHE A 103 -3.37 1.52 28.52
C PHE A 103 -4.37 2.30 29.36
N ASP A 104 -3.91 3.33 30.07
CA ASP A 104 -4.74 4.22 30.86
C ASP A 104 -4.71 5.61 30.24
N ASN A 105 -5.89 6.22 30.05
CA ASN A 105 -6.06 7.52 29.40
C ASN A 105 -5.52 8.72 30.22
N ASP A 106 -4.98 8.48 31.42
CA ASP A 106 -4.47 9.53 32.28
C ASP A 106 -3.16 10.16 31.77
N ALA A 107 -2.31 9.38 31.13
CA ALA A 107 -1.02 9.84 30.63
C ALA A 107 -1.07 10.31 29.15
N TYR A 108 -1.98 9.75 28.35
CA TYR A 108 -2.18 10.07 26.94
C TYR A 108 -3.68 10.10 26.61
N LYS A 109 -4.20 11.27 26.27
CA LYS A 109 -5.60 11.42 25.87
C LYS A 109 -5.93 10.71 24.55
N THR A 110 -4.98 10.73 23.64
CA THR A 110 -5.03 10.05 22.33
C THR A 110 -3.64 9.53 22.01
N SER A 111 -3.54 8.33 21.50
CA SER A 111 -2.26 7.75 21.07
C SER A 111 -2.45 6.85 19.86
N GLY A 112 -1.42 6.72 19.03
CA GLY A 112 -1.34 5.72 17.97
C GLY A 112 -0.93 4.34 18.50
N GLY A 113 -0.12 4.30 19.55
CA GLY A 113 0.44 3.09 20.15
C GLY A 113 -0.48 2.42 21.16
N LEU A 114 -1.56 1.77 20.72
CA LEU A 114 -2.62 1.21 21.58
C LEU A 114 -2.27 -0.12 22.26
N HIS A 115 -1.40 -0.93 21.67
CA HIS A 115 -1.20 -2.32 22.09
C HIS A 115 0.00 -2.56 23.02
N GLY A 116 0.85 -1.53 23.24
CA GLY A 116 2.02 -1.63 24.11
C GLY A 116 3.05 -2.67 23.64
N VAL A 117 3.17 -2.88 22.33
CA VAL A 117 4.07 -3.89 21.75
C VAL A 117 5.13 -3.31 20.83
N GLY A 118 4.94 -2.11 20.25
CA GLY A 118 5.82 -1.55 19.21
C GLY A 118 7.30 -1.57 19.59
N SER A 119 7.67 -0.95 20.71
CA SER A 119 9.07 -0.88 21.16
C SER A 119 9.69 -2.26 21.41
N SER A 120 8.95 -3.17 22.04
CA SER A 120 9.43 -4.53 22.32
C SER A 120 9.52 -5.39 21.05
N VAL A 121 8.63 -5.17 20.07
CA VAL A 121 8.70 -5.80 18.76
C VAL A 121 9.92 -5.34 17.98
N VAL A 122 10.20 -4.02 17.92
CA VAL A 122 11.41 -3.50 17.27
C VAL A 122 12.66 -4.06 17.91
N ASN A 123 12.70 -4.12 19.25
CA ASN A 123 13.81 -4.74 19.98
C ASN A 123 13.99 -6.22 19.61
N ALA A 124 12.92 -7.01 19.61
CA ALA A 124 12.97 -8.42 19.26
C ALA A 124 13.47 -8.70 17.85
N LEU A 125 13.16 -7.80 16.89
CA LEU A 125 13.47 -7.94 15.45
C LEU A 125 14.77 -7.23 15.05
N SER A 126 15.49 -6.63 16.02
CA SER A 126 16.79 -5.99 15.82
C SER A 126 17.94 -6.89 16.23
N ALA A 127 19.03 -6.91 15.45
CA ALA A 127 20.27 -7.56 15.83
C ALA A 127 20.89 -6.87 17.05
N ARG A 128 20.81 -5.54 17.07
CA ARG A 128 21.17 -4.72 18.25
C ARG A 128 20.23 -3.53 18.37
N MET A 129 20.02 -3.10 19.60
CA MET A 129 19.33 -1.86 19.92
C MET A 129 20.05 -1.16 21.06
N ASP A 130 20.20 0.16 20.93
CA ASP A 130 20.80 1.05 21.94
C ASP A 130 19.78 2.12 22.31
N VAL A 131 19.53 2.29 23.61
CA VAL A 131 18.52 3.21 24.12
C VAL A 131 19.16 4.19 25.10
N LYS A 132 18.99 5.49 24.84
CA LYS A 132 19.35 6.54 25.76
C LYS A 132 18.12 7.32 26.16
N VAL A 133 17.93 7.48 27.46
CA VAL A 133 16.83 8.27 28.01
C VAL A 133 17.38 9.49 28.74
N TYR A 134 17.00 10.66 28.22
CA TYR A 134 17.36 11.98 28.77
C TYR A 134 16.27 12.39 29.76
N LYS A 135 16.50 12.14 31.05
CA LYS A 135 15.48 12.34 32.08
C LYS A 135 16.08 12.69 33.44
N ASN A 136 15.41 13.53 34.20
CA ASN A 136 15.77 13.91 35.57
C ASN A 136 17.20 14.50 35.68
N GLY A 137 17.69 15.15 34.61
CA GLY A 137 19.04 15.75 34.58
C GLY A 137 20.17 14.77 34.24
N TYR A 138 19.84 13.55 33.84
CA TYR A 138 20.81 12.48 33.54
C TYR A 138 20.49 11.79 32.21
N ILE A 139 21.51 11.16 31.63
CA ILE A 139 21.41 10.29 30.46
C ILE A 139 21.48 8.85 30.96
N HIS A 140 20.36 8.15 30.96
CA HIS A 140 20.27 6.73 31.29
C HIS A 140 20.46 5.89 30.02
N HIS A 141 21.10 4.72 30.17
CA HIS A 141 21.48 3.89 29.04
C HIS A 141 21.06 2.45 29.23
N ASP A 142 20.46 1.87 28.17
CA ASP A 142 20.24 0.44 28.03
C ASP A 142 20.64 -0.02 26.62
N ALA A 143 20.94 -1.31 26.47
CA ALA A 143 21.24 -1.90 25.18
C ALA A 143 20.78 -3.36 25.12
N TYR A 144 20.48 -3.81 23.90
CA TYR A 144 19.91 -5.13 23.66
C TYR A 144 20.53 -5.78 22.43
N GLU A 145 20.64 -7.10 22.46
CA GLU A 145 20.93 -7.93 21.31
C GLU A 145 19.79 -8.93 21.12
N ARG A 146 19.10 -8.83 19.97
CA ARG A 146 17.96 -9.71 19.63
C ARG A 146 16.89 -9.80 20.72
N GLY A 147 16.59 -8.66 21.33
CA GLY A 147 15.61 -8.56 22.41
C GLY A 147 16.15 -8.88 23.81
N ILE A 148 17.41 -9.33 23.93
CA ILE A 148 18.03 -9.69 25.20
C ILE A 148 18.85 -8.50 25.73
N PRO A 149 18.60 -7.99 26.95
CA PRO A 149 19.36 -6.88 27.49
C PRO A 149 20.81 -7.26 27.74
N THR A 150 21.74 -6.40 27.34
CA THR A 150 23.21 -6.59 27.49
C THR A 150 23.79 -5.73 28.58
N VAL A 151 23.13 -4.64 28.97
CA VAL A 151 23.58 -3.75 30.03
C VAL A 151 23.18 -4.29 31.41
N LYS A 152 24.13 -4.28 32.35
CA LYS A 152 23.88 -4.70 33.73
C LYS A 152 23.21 -3.57 34.50
N LEU A 153 22.09 -3.87 35.16
CA LEU A 153 21.40 -2.94 36.03
C LEU A 153 22.15 -2.79 37.37
N GLU A 154 22.21 -1.56 37.89
CA GLU A 154 22.72 -1.24 39.19
C GLU A 154 21.56 -1.09 40.19
N ASN A 155 21.41 -2.02 41.11
CA ASN A 155 20.28 -2.09 42.05
C ASN A 155 18.91 -2.03 41.34
N GLY A 156 18.79 -2.67 40.15
CA GLY A 156 17.57 -2.69 39.34
C GLY A 156 17.36 -1.45 38.46
N LEU A 157 18.22 -0.47 38.48
CA LEU A 157 18.16 0.77 37.72
C LEU A 157 19.19 0.78 36.59
N LEU A 158 18.95 1.60 35.57
CA LEU A 158 19.85 1.79 34.44
C LEU A 158 21.10 2.57 34.84
N PRO A 159 22.28 2.26 34.29
CA PRO A 159 23.47 3.07 34.48
C PRO A 159 23.30 4.47 33.86
N VAL A 160 23.99 5.43 34.43
CA VAL A 160 24.02 6.83 34.03
C VAL A 160 25.30 7.12 33.25
N LEU A 161 25.18 7.58 31.99
CA LEU A 161 26.33 7.97 31.16
C LEU A 161 26.86 9.37 31.51
N GLY A 162 25.99 10.27 31.98
CA GLY A 162 26.36 11.65 32.25
C GLY A 162 25.17 12.53 32.66
N ARG A 163 25.43 13.83 32.81
CA ARG A 163 24.40 14.84 33.09
C ARG A 163 23.95 15.51 31.81
N THR A 164 22.67 15.88 31.74
CA THR A 164 22.07 16.60 30.60
C THR A 164 21.07 17.65 31.07
N LYS A 165 20.83 18.66 30.23
CA LYS A 165 19.70 19.59 30.39
C LYS A 165 18.54 19.25 29.45
N GLU A 166 18.77 18.31 28.55
CA GLU A 166 17.78 17.88 27.56
C GLU A 166 16.85 16.82 28.14
N THR A 167 15.69 16.67 27.53
CA THR A 167 14.74 15.59 27.80
C THR A 167 14.44 14.82 26.52
N GLY A 168 13.95 13.59 26.64
CA GLY A 168 13.53 12.80 25.48
C GLY A 168 14.08 11.37 25.51
N THR A 169 13.85 10.66 24.43
CA THR A 169 14.36 9.31 24.21
C THR A 169 15.10 9.24 22.89
N GLU A 170 16.23 8.55 22.86
CA GLU A 170 17.00 8.25 21.65
C GLU A 170 17.14 6.74 21.52
N ILE A 171 16.74 6.20 20.39
CA ILE A 171 16.77 4.77 20.09
C ILE A 171 17.53 4.59 18.77
N ASN A 172 18.65 3.86 18.82
CA ASN A 172 19.33 3.35 17.64
C ASN A 172 19.09 1.86 17.53
N PHE A 173 18.72 1.36 16.35
CA PHE A 173 18.51 -0.06 16.14
C PHE A 173 18.97 -0.51 14.76
N LEU A 174 19.52 -1.72 14.70
CA LEU A 174 19.96 -2.39 13.48
C LEU A 174 19.09 -3.61 13.24
N PRO A 175 18.36 -3.69 12.11
CA PRO A 175 17.52 -4.84 11.79
C PRO A 175 18.30 -6.16 11.75
N ASP A 176 17.67 -7.26 12.19
CA ASP A 176 18.30 -8.57 12.21
C ASP A 176 18.23 -9.27 10.86
N GLY A 177 19.38 -9.48 10.21
CA GLY A 177 19.50 -10.20 8.94
C GLY A 177 19.13 -11.70 9.00
N GLU A 178 18.91 -12.27 10.19
CA GLU A 178 18.34 -13.61 10.32
C GLU A 178 16.81 -13.64 10.12
N ILE A 179 16.16 -12.47 10.21
CA ILE A 179 14.71 -12.32 10.08
C ILE A 179 14.35 -11.66 8.75
N PHE A 180 15.07 -10.59 8.39
CA PHE A 180 14.82 -9.83 7.18
C PHE A 180 15.77 -10.25 6.06
N GLU A 181 15.24 -10.61 4.90
CA GLU A 181 16.05 -10.92 3.72
C GLU A 181 16.88 -9.72 3.25
N LYS A 182 16.31 -8.53 3.39
CA LYS A 182 16.96 -7.25 3.11
C LYS A 182 16.86 -6.37 4.34
N THR A 183 18.01 -5.87 4.82
CA THR A 183 18.09 -5.00 6.01
C THR A 183 18.24 -3.53 5.66
N ARG A 184 18.20 -3.17 4.35
CA ARG A 184 18.33 -1.79 3.91
C ARG A 184 16.98 -1.09 3.89
N PHE A 185 16.82 -0.07 4.69
CA PHE A 185 15.63 0.77 4.73
C PHE A 185 15.46 1.56 3.42
N LYS A 186 14.21 1.70 2.95
CA LYS A 186 13.85 2.53 1.82
C LYS A 186 13.69 3.99 2.28
N ALA A 187 14.64 4.83 1.87
CA ALA A 187 14.69 6.25 2.26
C ALA A 187 13.46 7.02 1.79
N ASP A 188 13.01 6.81 0.54
CA ASP A 188 11.89 7.56 -0.02
C ASP A 188 10.58 7.27 0.71
N TRP A 189 10.34 6.02 1.08
CA TRP A 189 9.16 5.67 1.89
C TRP A 189 9.20 6.32 3.27
N LEU A 190 10.38 6.39 3.87
CA LEU A 190 10.56 7.06 5.15
C LEU A 190 10.34 8.57 5.01
N LYS A 191 10.92 9.21 4.00
CA LYS A 191 10.73 10.65 3.71
C LYS A 191 9.25 10.98 3.55
N SER A 192 8.53 10.24 2.72
CA SER A 192 7.08 10.43 2.51
C SER A 192 6.30 10.29 3.82
N ARG A 193 6.60 9.28 4.64
CA ARG A 193 5.93 9.07 5.93
C ARG A 193 6.24 10.19 6.94
N LEU A 194 7.49 10.67 7.00
CA LEU A 194 7.87 11.77 7.89
C LEU A 194 7.23 13.10 7.49
N HIS A 195 7.14 13.38 6.19
CA HIS A 195 6.47 14.56 5.67
C HIS A 195 4.96 14.52 5.97
N GLU A 196 4.31 13.37 5.72
CA GLU A 196 2.92 13.14 6.11
C GLU A 196 2.69 13.37 7.60
N THR A 197 3.61 12.86 8.43
CA THR A 197 3.54 13.05 9.89
C THR A 197 3.64 14.53 10.27
N ALA A 198 4.47 15.32 9.58
CA ALA A 198 4.56 16.75 9.83
C ALA A 198 3.27 17.49 9.45
N TYR A 199 2.63 17.14 8.34
CA TYR A 199 1.33 17.70 7.96
C TYR A 199 0.22 17.40 8.96
N LEU A 200 0.22 16.21 9.55
CA LEU A 200 -0.79 15.79 10.53
C LEU A 200 -0.57 16.42 11.91
N ASN A 201 0.61 17.01 12.16
CA ASN A 201 1.00 17.55 13.46
C ASN A 201 1.58 18.97 13.34
N PRO A 202 0.72 19.99 13.12
CA PRO A 202 1.16 21.38 13.12
C PRO A 202 1.91 21.73 14.41
N GLY A 203 3.12 22.32 14.28
CA GLY A 203 3.98 22.63 15.40
C GLY A 203 5.08 21.61 15.71
N LEU A 204 5.00 20.41 15.12
CA LEU A 204 6.09 19.44 15.16
C LEU A 204 7.12 19.75 14.08
N THR A 205 8.42 19.69 14.44
CA THR A 205 9.53 19.75 13.49
C THR A 205 10.23 18.40 13.44
N ILE A 206 10.36 17.83 12.24
CA ILE A 206 11.03 16.56 12.02
C ILE A 206 12.30 16.80 11.21
N TYR A 207 13.44 16.41 11.77
CA TYR A 207 14.74 16.44 11.12
C TYR A 207 15.06 15.05 10.59
N TYR A 208 15.17 14.91 9.30
CA TYR A 208 15.60 13.68 8.65
C TYR A 208 17.03 13.80 8.17
N ALA A 209 17.85 12.79 8.38
CA ALA A 209 19.20 12.68 7.83
C ALA A 209 19.45 11.28 7.26
N ASN A 210 19.97 11.20 6.05
CA ASN A 210 20.53 9.98 5.49
C ASN A 210 22.05 10.12 5.47
N LYS A 211 22.74 9.29 6.27
CA LYS A 211 24.21 9.32 6.41
C LYS A 211 24.87 8.17 5.66
N ARG A 212 24.14 7.46 4.83
CA ARG A 212 24.67 6.35 4.03
C ARG A 212 25.50 6.90 2.88
N SER A 213 26.66 6.27 2.65
CA SER A 213 27.60 6.71 1.62
C SER A 213 26.95 6.72 0.22
N GLY A 214 27.05 7.87 -0.46
CA GLY A 214 26.47 8.10 -1.78
C GLY A 214 24.99 8.47 -1.79
N GLU A 215 24.36 8.58 -0.61
CA GLU A 215 22.94 8.97 -0.45
C GLU A 215 22.78 10.03 0.65
N GLU A 216 23.85 10.79 0.96
CA GLU A 216 23.83 11.78 2.05
C GLU A 216 22.82 12.89 1.77
N GLU A 217 21.85 13.03 2.65
CA GLU A 217 20.75 13.99 2.51
C GLU A 217 20.29 14.45 3.89
N GLU A 218 19.94 15.73 4.03
CA GLU A 218 19.30 16.29 5.21
C GLU A 218 18.06 17.08 4.81
N ILE A 219 16.92 16.78 5.46
CA ILE A 219 15.63 17.46 5.20
C ILE A 219 15.02 17.85 6.54
N THR A 220 14.40 19.03 6.58
CA THR A 220 13.58 19.46 7.72
C THR A 220 12.14 19.60 7.25
N TYR A 221 11.25 18.85 7.91
CA TYR A 221 9.81 18.94 7.70
C TYR A 221 9.19 19.78 8.83
N HIS A 222 8.49 20.83 8.46
CA HIS A 222 7.75 21.68 9.39
C HIS A 222 6.57 22.31 8.65
N GLU A 223 5.37 21.88 8.98
CA GLU A 223 4.15 22.20 8.23
C GLU A 223 3.13 22.94 9.12
N PRO A 224 3.27 24.25 9.31
CA PRO A 224 2.40 25.00 10.22
C PRO A 224 0.95 25.11 9.73
N GLU A 225 0.69 25.02 8.43
CA GLU A 225 -0.67 24.99 7.87
C GLU A 225 -1.32 23.60 7.97
N GLY A 226 -0.58 22.58 8.40
CA GLY A 226 -1.08 21.23 8.65
C GLY A 226 -1.72 20.58 7.43
N ILE A 227 -2.87 19.93 7.63
CA ILE A 227 -3.57 19.20 6.57
C ILE A 227 -4.08 20.09 5.42
N VAL A 228 -4.14 21.40 5.62
CA VAL A 228 -4.45 22.37 4.53
C VAL A 228 -3.31 22.40 3.53
N ALA A 229 -2.06 22.51 4.01
CA ALA A 229 -0.89 22.42 3.15
C ALA A 229 -0.80 21.05 2.46
N TYR A 230 -1.15 19.99 3.17
CA TYR A 230 -1.14 18.63 2.60
C TYR A 230 -2.13 18.47 1.44
N VAL A 231 -3.36 18.99 1.57
CA VAL A 231 -4.33 18.96 0.46
C VAL A 231 -3.82 19.77 -0.74
N LYS A 232 -3.17 20.93 -0.50
CA LYS A 232 -2.56 21.73 -1.58
C LYS A 232 -1.44 20.96 -2.28
N GLU A 233 -0.59 20.25 -1.52
CA GLU A 233 0.49 19.43 -2.07
C GLU A 233 -0.05 18.27 -2.92
N LEU A 234 -1.07 17.57 -2.43
CA LEU A 234 -1.74 16.48 -3.19
C LEU A 234 -2.38 16.98 -4.50
N ASN A 235 -2.67 18.26 -4.59
CA ASN A 235 -3.24 18.90 -5.77
C ASN A 235 -2.22 19.72 -6.56
N ASN A 236 -0.94 19.60 -6.23
CA ASN A 236 0.12 20.31 -6.93
C ASN A 236 0.09 19.98 -8.43
N GLY A 237 0.13 21.02 -9.28
CA GLY A 237 0.00 20.87 -10.73
C GLY A 237 -1.43 20.69 -11.27
N LYS A 238 -2.46 20.58 -10.42
CA LYS A 238 -3.88 20.49 -10.82
C LYS A 238 -4.55 21.87 -10.75
N THR A 239 -5.56 22.10 -11.58
CA THR A 239 -6.34 23.35 -11.56
C THR A 239 -7.36 23.30 -10.42
N ALA A 240 -7.16 24.14 -9.40
CA ALA A 240 -8.09 24.22 -8.28
C ALA A 240 -9.42 24.88 -8.70
N VAL A 241 -10.53 24.30 -8.28
CA VAL A 241 -11.90 24.85 -8.43
C VAL A 241 -12.23 25.83 -7.30
N CYS A 242 -11.67 25.59 -6.11
CA CYS A 242 -11.83 26.45 -4.94
C CYS A 242 -10.59 26.42 -4.04
N ASP A 243 -10.49 27.38 -3.13
CA ASP A 243 -9.54 27.30 -2.03
C ASP A 243 -9.87 26.14 -1.10
N PRO A 244 -8.88 25.61 -0.33
CA PRO A 244 -9.13 24.56 0.62
C PRO A 244 -10.18 24.95 1.67
N ILE A 245 -11.17 24.09 1.85
CA ILE A 245 -12.17 24.17 2.90
C ILE A 245 -11.62 23.43 4.11
N TYR A 246 -11.46 24.13 5.22
CA TYR A 246 -10.89 23.54 6.43
C TYR A 246 -11.81 23.72 7.62
N PHE A 247 -11.94 22.70 8.42
CA PHE A 247 -12.62 22.78 9.70
C PHE A 247 -12.08 21.77 10.70
N LYS A 248 -12.20 22.14 11.97
CA LYS A 248 -11.81 21.31 13.10
C LYS A 248 -12.81 21.51 14.24
N SER A 249 -13.26 20.42 14.85
CA SER A 249 -14.13 20.44 16.03
C SER A 249 -14.04 19.11 16.78
N GLU A 250 -14.63 19.07 17.97
CA GLU A 250 -14.67 17.89 18.83
C GLU A 250 -16.12 17.48 19.10
N MET A 251 -16.40 16.19 19.10
CA MET A 251 -17.67 15.60 19.50
C MET A 251 -17.43 14.29 20.27
N ASP A 252 -18.06 14.15 21.43
CA ASP A 252 -17.95 12.96 22.29
C ASP A 252 -16.47 12.56 22.58
N ARG A 253 -15.57 13.55 22.79
CA ARG A 253 -14.12 13.43 22.98
C ARG A 253 -13.36 12.95 21.73
N ILE A 254 -14.00 12.89 20.59
CA ILE A 254 -13.37 12.60 19.30
C ILE A 254 -13.13 13.93 18.59
N GLU A 255 -11.87 14.31 18.42
CA GLU A 255 -11.49 15.45 17.60
C GLU A 255 -11.59 15.06 16.12
N VAL A 256 -12.29 15.87 15.34
CA VAL A 256 -12.45 15.70 13.89
C VAL A 256 -11.83 16.90 13.19
N GLU A 257 -10.88 16.64 12.32
CA GLU A 257 -10.18 17.64 11.54
C GLU A 257 -10.25 17.25 10.05
N VAL A 258 -10.71 18.18 9.21
CA VAL A 258 -10.95 17.90 7.78
C VAL A 258 -10.46 19.06 6.94
N ALA A 259 -9.73 18.74 5.87
CA ALA A 259 -9.42 19.66 4.78
C ALA A 259 -9.92 19.08 3.46
N ILE A 260 -10.55 19.91 2.63
CA ILE A 260 -11.14 19.52 1.35
C ILE A 260 -10.74 20.55 0.30
N GLN A 261 -10.34 20.11 -0.88
CA GLN A 261 -10.20 20.97 -2.05
C GLN A 261 -10.76 20.27 -3.29
N PHE A 262 -11.43 21.01 -4.14
CA PHE A 262 -11.88 20.53 -5.43
C PHE A 262 -10.94 20.99 -6.53
N VAL A 263 -10.64 20.08 -7.45
CA VAL A 263 -9.82 20.32 -8.64
C VAL A 263 -10.59 19.90 -9.90
N ASP A 264 -10.25 20.49 -11.05
CA ASP A 264 -10.84 20.11 -12.35
C ASP A 264 -10.23 18.78 -12.84
N ALA A 265 -10.57 17.70 -12.14
CA ALA A 265 -10.19 16.33 -12.44
C ALA A 265 -11.40 15.42 -12.20
N PHE A 266 -11.35 14.18 -12.70
CA PHE A 266 -12.44 13.21 -12.55
C PHE A 266 -12.14 12.14 -11.50
N GLU A 267 -11.27 12.44 -10.53
CA GLU A 267 -10.82 11.53 -9.51
C GLU A 267 -11.30 11.94 -8.12
N GLU A 268 -11.52 10.95 -7.25
CA GLU A 268 -11.73 11.11 -5.82
C GLU A 268 -10.45 10.68 -5.09
N ASN A 269 -9.84 11.58 -4.31
CA ASN A 269 -8.68 11.28 -3.48
C ASN A 269 -9.00 11.63 -2.02
N ILE A 270 -9.43 10.66 -1.22
CA ILE A 270 -9.79 10.89 0.19
C ILE A 270 -8.91 10.03 1.08
N LEU A 271 -8.04 10.71 1.84
CA LEU A 271 -7.15 10.09 2.81
C LEU A 271 -7.79 10.11 4.21
N GLY A 272 -7.79 8.98 4.90
CA GLY A 272 -8.30 8.84 6.25
C GLY A 272 -7.21 8.59 7.26
N PHE A 273 -7.25 9.28 8.40
CA PHE A 273 -6.31 9.10 9.49
C PHE A 273 -7.03 8.94 10.82
N CYS A 274 -6.51 8.07 11.68
CA CYS A 274 -6.93 7.95 13.05
C CYS A 274 -5.71 7.92 13.97
N ASN A 275 -5.60 8.90 14.89
CA ASN A 275 -4.43 9.09 15.76
C ASN A 275 -3.11 9.07 14.97
N ASN A 276 -3.06 9.82 13.87
CA ASN A 276 -1.93 9.93 12.93
C ASN A 276 -1.58 8.64 12.14
N ILE A 277 -2.38 7.59 12.29
CA ILE A 277 -2.21 6.35 11.53
C ILE A 277 -3.05 6.44 10.26
N PHE A 278 -2.42 6.25 9.11
CA PHE A 278 -3.09 6.18 7.82
C PHE A 278 -3.96 4.92 7.74
N THR A 279 -5.27 5.10 7.57
CA THR A 279 -6.22 4.01 7.39
C THR A 279 -6.37 3.70 5.90
N GLN A 280 -5.43 2.95 5.35
CA GLN A 280 -5.34 2.65 3.93
C GLN A 280 -6.62 2.03 3.36
N GLU A 281 -7.29 1.17 4.12
CA GLU A 281 -8.55 0.54 3.75
C GLU A 281 -9.78 1.36 4.18
N GLY A 282 -9.56 2.59 4.62
CA GLY A 282 -10.61 3.50 5.08
C GLY A 282 -11.12 3.19 6.49
N GLY A 283 -12.43 3.21 6.64
CA GLY A 283 -13.08 2.91 7.92
C GLY A 283 -14.27 3.80 8.21
N THR A 284 -14.77 3.68 9.43
CA THR A 284 -16.03 4.28 9.90
C THR A 284 -16.03 5.82 9.80
N HIS A 285 -14.90 6.48 10.05
CA HIS A 285 -14.77 7.94 9.92
C HIS A 285 -14.98 8.40 8.47
N LEU A 286 -14.40 7.70 7.47
CA LEU A 286 -14.61 8.02 6.06
C LEU A 286 -16.04 7.73 5.62
N VAL A 287 -16.68 6.69 6.14
CA VAL A 287 -18.10 6.39 5.89
C VAL A 287 -18.98 7.55 6.39
N GLY A 288 -18.72 8.05 7.60
CA GLY A 288 -19.43 9.21 8.15
C GLY A 288 -19.30 10.45 7.27
N PHE A 289 -18.08 10.80 6.89
CA PHE A 289 -17.79 11.93 6.02
C PHE A 289 -18.46 11.81 4.64
N LYS A 290 -18.19 10.71 3.92
CA LYS A 290 -18.70 10.48 2.55
C LYS A 290 -20.23 10.50 2.51
N THR A 291 -20.87 9.90 3.50
CA THR A 291 -22.33 9.86 3.60
C THR A 291 -22.91 11.26 3.83
N ARG A 292 -22.36 11.99 4.80
CA ARG A 292 -22.87 13.32 5.14
C ARG A 292 -22.63 14.33 4.03
N PHE A 293 -21.45 14.31 3.43
CA PHE A 293 -21.13 15.18 2.31
C PHE A 293 -22.11 14.98 1.14
N THR A 294 -22.35 13.73 0.76
CA THR A 294 -23.30 13.38 -0.31
C THR A 294 -24.72 13.87 -0.01
N GLN A 295 -25.19 13.69 1.22
CA GLN A 295 -26.52 14.19 1.64
C GLN A 295 -26.60 15.70 1.54
N LEU A 296 -25.58 16.41 2.04
CA LEU A 296 -25.55 17.87 2.09
C LEU A 296 -25.57 18.46 0.68
N ILE A 297 -24.72 17.97 -0.24
CA ILE A 297 -24.67 18.44 -1.63
C ILE A 297 -26.01 18.21 -2.34
N ASN A 298 -26.66 17.06 -2.14
CA ASN A 298 -27.97 16.79 -2.74
C ASN A 298 -29.06 17.72 -2.16
N SER A 299 -29.00 18.02 -0.87
CA SER A 299 -29.94 18.96 -0.23
C SER A 299 -29.83 20.34 -0.86
N TYR A 300 -28.60 20.88 -0.92
CA TYR A 300 -28.35 22.18 -1.55
C TYR A 300 -28.64 22.23 -3.04
N ALA A 301 -28.38 21.16 -3.78
CA ALA A 301 -28.70 21.09 -5.20
C ALA A 301 -30.22 21.21 -5.45
N ARG A 302 -31.05 20.69 -4.53
CA ARG A 302 -32.51 20.85 -4.57
C ARG A 302 -32.93 22.24 -4.15
N GLU A 303 -32.38 22.78 -3.08
CA GLU A 303 -32.68 24.12 -2.57
C GLU A 303 -32.34 25.20 -3.61
N LEU A 304 -31.23 25.06 -4.32
CA LEU A 304 -30.82 25.96 -5.40
C LEU A 304 -31.57 25.70 -6.74
N GLY A 305 -32.48 24.69 -6.79
CA GLY A 305 -33.26 24.37 -7.97
C GLY A 305 -32.47 23.71 -9.10
N ILE A 306 -31.23 23.26 -8.85
CA ILE A 306 -30.38 22.54 -9.81
C ILE A 306 -30.94 21.15 -10.04
N LEU A 307 -31.36 20.46 -8.97
CA LEU A 307 -32.14 19.23 -9.04
C LEU A 307 -33.62 19.55 -8.82
N LYS A 308 -34.47 19.16 -9.76
CA LYS A 308 -35.93 19.25 -9.63
C LYS A 308 -36.45 18.15 -8.71
N GLU A 309 -37.67 18.28 -8.21
CA GLU A 309 -38.27 17.33 -7.25
C GLU A 309 -38.31 15.88 -7.78
N LYS A 310 -38.45 15.70 -9.10
CA LYS A 310 -38.49 14.39 -9.77
C LYS A 310 -37.10 13.88 -10.24
N ASP A 311 -36.08 14.70 -10.16
CA ASP A 311 -34.74 14.29 -10.61
C ASP A 311 -34.12 13.32 -9.58
N PRO A 312 -33.41 12.28 -10.03
CA PRO A 312 -32.65 11.44 -9.13
C PRO A 312 -31.52 12.25 -8.47
N ASN A 313 -31.19 11.90 -7.25
CA ASN A 313 -30.05 12.48 -6.54
C ASN A 313 -28.73 12.20 -7.27
N PHE A 314 -27.76 13.07 -7.09
CA PHE A 314 -26.37 12.77 -7.41
C PHE A 314 -25.92 11.55 -6.60
N THR A 315 -25.17 10.66 -7.20
CA THR A 315 -24.53 9.54 -6.48
C THR A 315 -23.40 10.06 -5.58
N GLY A 316 -22.95 9.23 -4.66
CA GLY A 316 -21.80 9.58 -3.85
C GLY A 316 -20.55 9.88 -4.68
N ALA A 317 -20.32 9.11 -5.75
CA ALA A 317 -19.22 9.36 -6.68
C ALA A 317 -19.39 10.70 -7.43
N ASP A 318 -20.61 11.03 -7.87
CA ASP A 318 -20.87 12.33 -8.51
C ASP A 318 -20.51 13.50 -7.60
N THR A 319 -20.90 13.43 -6.32
CA THR A 319 -20.71 14.55 -5.36
C THR A 319 -19.25 14.73 -4.94
N ARG A 320 -18.43 13.68 -5.04
CA ARG A 320 -17.02 13.71 -4.64
C ARG A 320 -16.05 13.73 -5.82
N ASN A 321 -16.57 13.87 -7.03
CA ASN A 321 -15.75 13.98 -8.24
C ASN A 321 -14.86 15.24 -8.20
N GLY A 322 -13.57 15.08 -8.42
CA GLY A 322 -12.58 16.15 -8.31
C GLY A 322 -12.24 16.53 -6.85
N MET A 323 -12.73 15.77 -5.86
CA MET A 323 -12.44 16.03 -4.45
C MET A 323 -11.12 15.43 -4.03
N THR A 324 -10.24 16.24 -3.49
CA THR A 324 -9.14 15.81 -2.61
C THR A 324 -9.51 16.18 -1.18
N ALA A 325 -9.52 15.20 -0.27
CA ALA A 325 -9.86 15.45 1.12
C ALA A 325 -8.97 14.66 2.08
N ILE A 326 -8.69 15.26 3.22
CA ILE A 326 -8.05 14.60 4.36
C ILE A 326 -9.04 14.63 5.51
N VAL A 327 -9.35 13.46 6.05
CA VAL A 327 -10.25 13.28 7.20
C VAL A 327 -9.44 12.64 8.33
N ALA A 328 -9.01 13.46 9.27
CA ALA A 328 -8.23 13.03 10.43
C ALA A 328 -9.11 13.03 11.68
N VAL A 329 -9.06 11.95 12.45
CA VAL A 329 -9.72 11.86 13.75
C VAL A 329 -8.70 11.55 14.84
N LYS A 330 -8.85 12.23 16.01
CA LYS A 330 -8.16 11.84 17.24
C LYS A 330 -9.19 11.20 18.17
N HIS A 331 -9.04 9.93 18.38
CA HIS A 331 -9.98 9.08 19.11
C HIS A 331 -9.33 8.55 20.38
N PRO A 332 -9.96 8.64 21.55
CA PRO A 332 -9.34 8.20 22.80
C PRO A 332 -9.15 6.69 22.89
N ASP A 333 -10.03 5.89 22.26
CA ASP A 333 -9.98 4.43 22.29
C ASP A 333 -10.45 3.85 20.94
N PRO A 334 -9.62 3.96 19.87
CA PRO A 334 -10.02 3.51 18.55
C PRO A 334 -9.92 1.99 18.40
N ILE A 335 -10.90 1.40 17.72
CA ILE A 335 -10.93 -0.02 17.36
C ILE A 335 -10.59 -0.16 15.87
N PHE A 336 -9.62 -1.00 15.55
CA PHE A 336 -9.21 -1.30 14.17
C PHE A 336 -9.50 -2.76 13.80
N GLU A 337 -9.68 -3.03 12.50
CA GLU A 337 -9.82 -4.38 11.96
C GLU A 337 -8.45 -5.07 11.84
N GLY A 338 -7.70 -5.23 12.92
CA GLY A 338 -6.43 -5.94 12.94
C GLY A 338 -5.24 -5.14 13.43
N GLN A 339 -4.10 -5.83 13.60
CA GLN A 339 -2.89 -5.27 14.21
C GLN A 339 -2.22 -4.19 13.33
N THR A 340 -2.31 -4.31 12.02
CA THR A 340 -1.74 -3.35 11.07
C THR A 340 -2.50 -2.02 10.98
N LYS A 341 -3.65 -1.91 11.66
CA LYS A 341 -4.46 -0.69 11.81
C LYS A 341 -4.89 -0.04 10.49
N THR A 342 -5.02 -0.84 9.43
CA THR A 342 -5.34 -0.37 8.07
C THR A 342 -6.78 0.14 7.92
N LYS A 343 -7.70 -0.28 8.82
CA LYS A 343 -9.12 0.10 8.75
C LYS A 343 -9.69 0.40 10.14
N LEU A 344 -10.30 1.57 10.29
CA LEU A 344 -10.97 1.96 11.53
C LEU A 344 -12.38 1.33 11.61
N ALA A 345 -12.67 0.70 12.75
CA ALA A 345 -13.94 0.02 13.00
C ALA A 345 -14.82 0.68 14.09
N SER A 346 -14.32 1.72 14.77
CA SER A 346 -15.06 2.44 15.82
C SER A 346 -16.35 3.07 15.31
N ALA A 347 -17.50 2.60 15.75
CA ALA A 347 -18.81 3.06 15.27
C ALA A 347 -19.12 4.53 15.66
N ASP A 348 -18.65 4.98 16.81
CA ASP A 348 -18.78 6.35 17.31
C ASP A 348 -18.02 7.36 16.43
N ALA A 349 -16.91 6.97 15.80
CA ALA A 349 -16.22 7.81 14.83
C ALA A 349 -17.10 8.15 13.61
N THR A 350 -17.99 7.22 13.17
CA THR A 350 -18.97 7.52 12.13
C THR A 350 -19.88 8.68 12.52
N LYS A 351 -20.44 8.61 13.74
CA LYS A 351 -21.37 9.62 14.26
C LYS A 351 -20.66 10.97 14.42
N ALA A 352 -19.48 10.98 15.03
CA ALA A 352 -18.72 12.19 15.28
C ALA A 352 -18.38 12.91 13.96
N VAL A 353 -17.79 12.19 12.99
CA VAL A 353 -17.43 12.76 11.69
C VAL A 353 -18.66 13.20 10.90
N PHE A 354 -19.74 12.40 10.91
CA PHE A 354 -20.99 12.74 10.23
C PHE A 354 -21.58 14.06 10.75
N THR A 355 -21.67 14.22 12.07
CA THR A 355 -22.26 15.41 12.69
C THR A 355 -21.37 16.63 12.50
N VAL A 356 -20.08 16.53 12.88
CA VAL A 356 -19.15 17.66 12.79
C VAL A 356 -19.02 18.14 11.34
N SER A 357 -18.84 17.21 10.38
CA SER A 357 -18.74 17.57 8.96
C SER A 357 -20.03 18.18 8.45
N GLY A 358 -21.19 17.68 8.90
CA GLY A 358 -22.47 18.21 8.50
C GLY A 358 -22.68 19.66 8.92
N ASP A 359 -22.47 19.93 10.20
CA ASP A 359 -22.73 21.24 10.79
C ASP A 359 -21.76 22.31 10.27
N LEU A 360 -20.46 21.97 10.18
CA LEU A 360 -19.43 22.92 9.77
C LEU A 360 -19.42 23.16 8.26
N LEU A 361 -19.66 22.14 7.44
CA LEU A 361 -19.81 22.33 5.99
C LEU A 361 -21.08 23.11 5.66
N GLN A 362 -22.19 22.86 6.34
CA GLN A 362 -23.41 23.63 6.17
C GLN A 362 -23.14 25.11 6.47
N HIS A 363 -22.55 25.40 7.63
CA HIS A 363 -22.17 26.76 8.01
C HIS A 363 -21.20 27.44 7.03
N TYR A 364 -20.27 26.67 6.47
CA TYR A 364 -19.33 27.17 5.46
C TYR A 364 -20.05 27.50 4.14
N PHE A 365 -20.88 26.58 3.64
CA PHE A 365 -21.58 26.76 2.36
C PHE A 365 -22.66 27.83 2.39
N ASP A 366 -23.35 28.01 3.52
CA ASP A 366 -24.31 29.11 3.71
C ASP A 366 -23.65 30.51 3.55
N ARG A 367 -22.36 30.61 3.87
CA ARG A 367 -21.57 31.84 3.72
C ARG A 367 -20.84 31.95 2.40
N ASN A 368 -20.57 30.84 1.73
CA ASN A 368 -19.75 30.75 0.52
C ASN A 368 -20.53 30.10 -0.63
N VAL A 369 -21.65 30.72 -1.00
CA VAL A 369 -22.60 30.19 -2.00
C VAL A 369 -21.93 29.97 -3.36
N GLU A 370 -20.95 30.80 -3.75
CA GLU A 370 -20.26 30.64 -5.04
C GLU A 370 -19.36 29.39 -5.03
N VAL A 371 -18.69 29.07 -3.92
CA VAL A 371 -17.96 27.81 -3.75
C VAL A 371 -18.91 26.62 -3.81
N LEU A 372 -20.07 26.70 -3.11
CA LEU A 372 -21.08 25.67 -3.17
C LEU A 372 -21.57 25.40 -4.61
N LYS A 373 -21.86 26.45 -5.37
CA LYS A 373 -22.26 26.32 -6.79
C LYS A 373 -21.17 25.66 -7.63
N ALA A 374 -19.90 26.02 -7.41
CA ALA A 374 -18.77 25.41 -8.12
C ALA A 374 -18.67 23.91 -7.79
N VAL A 375 -18.79 23.53 -6.53
CA VAL A 375 -18.79 22.11 -6.07
C VAL A 375 -19.97 21.34 -6.66
N ILE A 376 -21.18 21.91 -6.64
CA ILE A 376 -22.35 21.28 -7.29
C ILE A 376 -22.15 21.18 -8.80
N GLY A 377 -21.50 22.15 -9.42
CA GLY A 377 -21.13 22.10 -10.84
C GLY A 377 -20.23 20.92 -11.20
N CYS A 378 -19.28 20.56 -10.32
CA CYS A 378 -18.49 19.33 -10.47
C CYS A 378 -19.38 18.09 -10.42
N ALA A 379 -20.32 18.02 -9.47
CA ALA A 379 -21.27 16.92 -9.36
C ALA A 379 -22.20 16.81 -10.59
N GLU A 380 -22.68 17.93 -11.13
CA GLU A 380 -23.48 17.94 -12.37
C GLU A 380 -22.71 17.45 -13.58
N LYS A 381 -21.45 17.92 -13.73
CA LYS A 381 -20.55 17.52 -14.82
C LYS A 381 -20.34 16.01 -14.77
N SER A 382 -20.06 15.48 -13.60
CA SER A 382 -19.91 14.06 -13.33
C SER A 382 -21.18 13.25 -13.65
N ALA A 383 -22.33 13.66 -13.11
CA ALA A 383 -23.60 12.99 -13.34
C ALA A 383 -23.99 12.97 -14.84
N LYS A 384 -23.66 14.01 -15.60
CA LYS A 384 -23.88 14.06 -17.05
C LYS A 384 -23.03 13.03 -17.79
N ILE A 385 -21.75 12.92 -17.43
CA ILE A 385 -20.83 11.93 -18.01
C ILE A 385 -21.29 10.53 -17.67
N ARG A 386 -21.55 10.21 -16.40
CA ARG A 386 -22.07 8.91 -15.96
C ARG A 386 -23.34 8.49 -16.71
N LYS A 387 -24.32 9.40 -16.87
CA LYS A 387 -25.55 9.10 -17.61
C LYS A 387 -25.28 8.82 -19.10
N ALA A 388 -24.32 9.52 -19.71
CA ALA A 388 -23.91 9.26 -21.08
C ALA A 388 -23.24 7.89 -21.22
N GLU A 389 -22.37 7.53 -20.29
CA GLU A 389 -21.69 6.24 -20.20
C GLU A 389 -22.68 5.08 -19.96
N GLU A 390 -23.60 5.22 -19.00
CA GLU A 390 -24.67 4.25 -18.75
C GLU A 390 -25.52 3.99 -20.00
N LYS A 391 -25.83 5.05 -20.76
CA LYS A 391 -26.57 4.94 -22.02
C LYS A 391 -25.75 4.24 -23.10
N ALA A 392 -24.48 4.58 -23.25
CA ALA A 392 -23.56 3.91 -24.17
C ALA A 392 -23.40 2.43 -23.81
N ARG A 393 -23.26 2.12 -22.52
CA ARG A 393 -23.16 0.77 -21.99
C ARG A 393 -24.43 -0.06 -22.18
N THR A 394 -25.60 0.50 -21.88
CA THR A 394 -26.90 -0.17 -22.12
C THR A 394 -27.07 -0.49 -23.59
N ASN A 395 -26.65 0.41 -24.48
CA ASN A 395 -26.66 0.17 -25.93
C ASN A 395 -25.67 -0.93 -26.36
N MET A 396 -24.52 -1.05 -25.67
CA MET A 396 -23.55 -2.13 -25.90
C MET A 396 -24.05 -3.48 -25.38
N LEU A 397 -24.57 -3.52 -24.14
CA LEU A 397 -25.11 -4.74 -23.53
C LEU A 397 -26.33 -5.29 -24.30
N THR A 398 -27.19 -4.42 -24.84
CA THR A 398 -28.29 -4.84 -25.69
C THR A 398 -27.78 -5.40 -27.03
N LYS A 399 -26.68 -4.87 -27.56
CA LYS A 399 -26.03 -5.43 -28.76
C LYS A 399 -25.23 -6.69 -28.46
N SER A 400 -24.63 -6.83 -27.26
CA SER A 400 -23.82 -7.99 -26.89
C SER A 400 -24.65 -9.20 -26.42
N ARG A 401 -25.91 -9.03 -25.99
CA ARG A 401 -26.81 -10.15 -25.69
C ARG A 401 -27.08 -11.05 -26.89
N PHE A 402 -26.75 -10.60 -28.10
CA PHE A 402 -26.91 -11.36 -29.36
C PHE A 402 -25.61 -11.94 -29.93
N SER A 403 -24.46 -11.76 -29.28
CA SER A 403 -23.19 -12.35 -29.72
C SER A 403 -22.44 -12.98 -28.55
N PHE A 404 -22.73 -14.24 -28.30
CA PHE A 404 -21.92 -15.15 -27.50
C PHE A 404 -20.61 -15.56 -28.22
N ASP A 405 -20.37 -14.99 -29.37
CA ASP A 405 -19.11 -15.08 -30.09
C ASP A 405 -18.13 -14.02 -29.54
N SER A 406 -17.41 -14.37 -28.48
CA SER A 406 -16.06 -13.87 -28.35
C SER A 406 -15.39 -14.05 -29.70
N ASN A 407 -14.84 -13.01 -30.32
CA ASN A 407 -14.19 -12.96 -31.65
C ASN A 407 -13.32 -14.18 -32.05
N GLY A 408 -13.67 -15.40 -31.69
CA GLY A 408 -12.93 -16.64 -31.92
C GLY A 408 -11.55 -16.70 -31.26
N LYS A 409 -11.13 -15.68 -30.49
CA LYS A 409 -9.80 -15.57 -29.88
C LYS A 409 -9.67 -16.38 -28.62
N LEU A 410 -10.67 -16.35 -27.73
CA LEU A 410 -10.62 -17.06 -26.46
C LEU A 410 -10.75 -18.58 -26.66
N ALA A 411 -9.71 -19.31 -26.35
CA ALA A 411 -9.78 -20.76 -26.20
C ALA A 411 -10.15 -21.10 -24.74
N ASN A 412 -11.45 -21.23 -24.46
CA ASN A 412 -11.94 -21.49 -23.11
C ASN A 412 -11.57 -22.88 -22.59
N CYS A 413 -11.60 -23.08 -21.26
CA CYS A 413 -11.49 -24.38 -20.62
C CYS A 413 -12.86 -25.07 -20.52
N GLU A 414 -12.86 -26.37 -20.27
CA GLU A 414 -14.06 -27.21 -20.22
C GLU A 414 -14.75 -27.12 -18.85
N SER A 415 -13.96 -26.95 -17.77
CA SER A 415 -14.48 -26.85 -16.41
C SER A 415 -15.30 -25.56 -16.22
N ARG A 416 -16.36 -25.68 -15.42
CA ARG A 416 -17.18 -24.55 -14.95
C ARG A 416 -16.87 -24.18 -13.49
N ASP A 417 -15.98 -24.92 -12.83
CA ASP A 417 -15.54 -24.68 -11.48
C ASP A 417 -14.45 -23.58 -11.53
N SER A 418 -14.86 -22.35 -11.25
CA SER A 418 -13.97 -21.17 -11.34
C SER A 418 -12.74 -21.28 -10.44
N GLU A 419 -12.83 -21.96 -9.29
CA GLU A 419 -11.71 -22.14 -8.36
C GLU A 419 -10.57 -22.97 -8.95
N LYS A 420 -10.87 -23.85 -9.89
CA LYS A 420 -9.89 -24.68 -10.59
C LYS A 420 -9.42 -24.09 -11.89
N CYS A 421 -10.17 -23.13 -12.43
CA CYS A 421 -9.89 -22.57 -13.75
C CYS A 421 -8.87 -21.43 -13.66
N GLU A 422 -8.03 -21.35 -14.69
CA GLU A 422 -7.08 -20.28 -14.88
C GLU A 422 -7.06 -19.80 -16.34
N ILE A 423 -6.78 -18.51 -16.54
CA ILE A 423 -6.68 -17.93 -17.89
C ILE A 423 -5.29 -17.33 -18.08
N PHE A 424 -4.67 -17.67 -19.21
CA PHE A 424 -3.43 -17.08 -19.67
C PHE A 424 -3.71 -16.01 -20.71
N ILE A 425 -3.27 -14.79 -20.47
CA ILE A 425 -3.26 -13.70 -21.43
C ILE A 425 -1.92 -13.75 -22.14
N VAL A 426 -1.94 -14.07 -23.43
CA VAL A 426 -0.72 -14.40 -24.19
C VAL A 426 -0.47 -13.36 -25.26
N GLU A 427 0.77 -12.91 -25.39
CA GLU A 427 1.18 -11.99 -26.42
C GLU A 427 1.20 -12.65 -27.81
N GLY A 428 0.39 -12.11 -28.70
CA GLY A 428 0.36 -12.49 -30.12
C GLY A 428 -0.33 -13.82 -30.44
N ASP A 429 -0.66 -13.98 -31.71
CA ASP A 429 -1.36 -15.18 -32.22
C ASP A 429 -0.42 -16.39 -32.32
N SER A 430 0.90 -16.19 -32.50
CA SER A 430 1.90 -17.26 -32.61
C SER A 430 2.08 -17.99 -31.28
N ALA A 431 2.47 -17.27 -30.22
CA ALA A 431 2.59 -17.83 -28.88
C ALA A 431 1.25 -18.34 -28.37
N GLY A 432 0.14 -17.64 -28.69
CA GLY A 432 -1.21 -18.10 -28.43
C GLY A 432 -1.54 -19.45 -29.08
N GLY A 433 -1.01 -19.73 -30.28
CA GLY A 433 -1.15 -21.02 -30.98
C GLY A 433 -0.43 -22.14 -30.23
N SER A 434 0.83 -21.95 -29.88
CA SER A 434 1.61 -22.90 -29.08
C SER A 434 0.95 -23.17 -27.73
N ALA A 435 0.53 -22.11 -27.01
CA ALA A 435 -0.14 -22.21 -25.72
C ALA A 435 -1.49 -22.97 -25.81
N LYS A 436 -2.29 -22.73 -26.86
CA LYS A 436 -3.55 -23.47 -27.10
C LYS A 436 -3.32 -24.96 -27.31
N THR A 437 -2.19 -25.34 -27.91
CA THR A 437 -1.80 -26.74 -28.12
C THR A 437 -1.28 -27.37 -26.82
N ALA A 438 -0.45 -26.63 -26.10
CA ALA A 438 0.23 -27.08 -24.88
C ALA A 438 -0.68 -27.23 -23.65
N ARG A 439 -1.72 -26.39 -23.51
CA ARG A 439 -2.54 -26.24 -22.31
C ARG A 439 -3.29 -27.50 -21.88
N ASN A 440 -3.60 -27.61 -20.62
CA ASN A 440 -4.63 -28.51 -20.14
C ASN A 440 -6.02 -27.92 -20.40
N ARG A 441 -6.76 -28.52 -21.34
CA ARG A 441 -8.09 -28.05 -21.77
C ARG A 441 -9.15 -28.11 -20.69
N GLN A 442 -8.96 -28.93 -19.67
CA GLN A 442 -9.95 -29.06 -18.61
C GLN A 442 -10.07 -27.79 -17.77
N TYR A 443 -8.95 -27.13 -17.43
CA TYR A 443 -8.95 -25.98 -16.50
C TYR A 443 -8.15 -24.76 -16.98
N GLN A 444 -7.42 -24.84 -18.10
CA GLN A 444 -6.65 -23.72 -18.62
C GLN A 444 -7.33 -23.11 -19.85
N ALA A 445 -7.57 -21.81 -19.81
CA ALA A 445 -8.03 -21.00 -20.91
C ALA A 445 -6.88 -20.15 -21.48
N ILE A 446 -6.86 -19.90 -22.79
CA ILE A 446 -5.86 -19.06 -23.46
C ILE A 446 -6.57 -17.91 -24.18
N LEU A 447 -6.15 -16.70 -23.90
CA LEU A 447 -6.60 -15.49 -24.55
C LEU A 447 -5.41 -14.78 -25.22
N PRO A 448 -5.20 -14.96 -26.53
CA PRO A 448 -4.20 -14.17 -27.25
C PRO A 448 -4.67 -12.71 -27.38
N ILE A 449 -3.76 -11.78 -27.12
CA ILE A 449 -3.93 -10.35 -27.34
C ILE A 449 -3.05 -9.89 -28.49
N ARG A 450 -3.51 -8.94 -29.31
CA ARG A 450 -2.75 -8.44 -30.46
C ARG A 450 -1.98 -7.19 -30.09
N GLY A 451 -0.69 -7.36 -29.78
CA GLY A 451 0.23 -6.26 -29.52
C GLY A 451 -0.13 -5.44 -28.29
N LYS A 452 0.35 -4.22 -28.23
CA LYS A 452 0.17 -3.29 -27.12
C LYS A 452 -1.31 -2.87 -27.02
N ILE A 453 -1.93 -3.15 -25.87
CA ILE A 453 -3.30 -2.68 -25.60
C ILE A 453 -3.31 -1.16 -25.39
N LEU A 454 -4.52 -0.58 -25.41
CA LEU A 454 -4.71 0.84 -25.13
C LEU A 454 -4.18 1.19 -23.72
N ASN A 455 -3.38 2.25 -23.63
CA ASN A 455 -3.02 2.82 -22.33
C ASN A 455 -4.25 3.51 -21.73
N VAL A 456 -4.86 2.85 -20.75
CA VAL A 456 -6.11 3.31 -20.12
C VAL A 456 -5.92 4.53 -19.23
N GLU A 457 -4.71 4.81 -18.75
CA GLU A 457 -4.38 5.99 -17.96
C GLU A 457 -4.53 7.29 -18.76
N LYS A 458 -4.28 7.23 -20.07
CA LYS A 458 -4.38 8.38 -20.99
C LYS A 458 -5.70 8.44 -21.76
N ALA A 459 -6.46 7.36 -21.77
CA ALA A 459 -7.61 7.23 -22.65
C ALA A 459 -8.90 7.64 -21.94
N SER A 460 -9.80 8.30 -22.66
CA SER A 460 -11.16 8.49 -22.17
C SER A 460 -11.91 7.17 -22.09
N MET A 461 -12.88 7.06 -21.17
CA MET A 461 -13.68 5.86 -20.93
C MET A 461 -14.34 5.33 -22.22
N ASP A 462 -14.86 6.21 -23.07
CA ASP A 462 -15.45 5.82 -24.36
C ASP A 462 -14.46 5.06 -25.25
N LYS A 463 -13.18 5.48 -25.26
CA LYS A 463 -12.13 4.80 -26.02
C LYS A 463 -11.75 3.46 -25.37
N VAL A 464 -11.69 3.42 -24.04
CA VAL A 464 -11.42 2.18 -23.29
C VAL A 464 -12.51 1.15 -23.60
N LEU A 465 -13.77 1.53 -23.45
CA LEU A 465 -14.93 0.66 -23.74
C LEU A 465 -15.11 0.35 -25.23
N ALA A 466 -14.56 1.16 -26.14
CA ALA A 466 -14.55 0.87 -27.57
C ALA A 466 -13.46 -0.13 -27.97
N ASN A 467 -12.38 -0.27 -27.16
CA ASN A 467 -11.26 -1.13 -27.49
C ASN A 467 -11.65 -2.62 -27.48
N ALA A 468 -11.33 -3.34 -28.54
CA ALA A 468 -11.75 -4.73 -28.74
C ALA A 468 -11.05 -5.70 -27.76
N GLU A 469 -9.76 -5.48 -27.48
CA GLU A 469 -8.99 -6.35 -26.57
C GLU A 469 -9.48 -6.20 -25.13
N ILE A 470 -9.71 -4.96 -24.67
CA ILE A 470 -10.26 -4.67 -23.33
C ILE A 470 -11.65 -5.28 -23.18
N LYS A 471 -12.54 -5.11 -24.17
CA LYS A 471 -13.86 -5.76 -24.16
C LYS A 471 -13.76 -7.27 -24.04
N THR A 472 -12.84 -7.88 -24.79
CA THR A 472 -12.66 -9.32 -24.77
C THR A 472 -12.20 -9.80 -23.39
N MET A 473 -11.28 -9.06 -22.72
CA MET A 473 -10.84 -9.38 -21.36
C MET A 473 -11.97 -9.24 -20.34
N ILE A 474 -12.72 -8.13 -20.35
CA ILE A 474 -13.88 -7.92 -19.45
C ILE A 474 -14.89 -9.06 -19.60
N ASN A 475 -15.22 -9.44 -20.84
CA ASN A 475 -16.15 -10.54 -21.11
C ASN A 475 -15.58 -11.90 -20.71
N ALA A 476 -14.28 -12.14 -20.89
CA ALA A 476 -13.63 -13.38 -20.51
C ALA A 476 -13.65 -13.57 -18.99
N PHE A 477 -13.27 -12.56 -18.22
CA PHE A 477 -13.24 -12.62 -16.76
C PHE A 477 -14.63 -12.75 -16.15
N GLY A 478 -15.64 -12.08 -16.70
CA GLY A 478 -17.05 -12.20 -16.32
C GLY A 478 -17.44 -11.50 -15.02
N CYS A 479 -16.50 -10.92 -14.30
CA CYS A 479 -16.73 -10.23 -13.01
C CYS A 479 -17.13 -8.75 -13.15
N GLY A 480 -17.25 -8.21 -14.38
CA GLY A 480 -17.48 -6.79 -14.59
C GLY A 480 -16.21 -5.96 -14.36
N PHE A 481 -16.35 -4.67 -14.14
CA PHE A 481 -15.24 -3.77 -13.83
C PHE A 481 -15.71 -2.62 -12.94
N SER A 482 -14.79 -1.99 -12.22
CA SER A 482 -15.04 -0.83 -11.36
C SER A 482 -14.27 0.37 -11.89
N GLU A 483 -14.96 1.43 -12.27
CA GLU A 483 -14.36 2.75 -12.44
C GLU A 483 -15.40 3.85 -12.30
N GLY A 484 -14.97 4.94 -11.66
CA GLY A 484 -15.68 6.23 -11.60
C GLY A 484 -17.09 6.11 -11.04
N TYR A 485 -18.07 5.93 -11.88
CA TYR A 485 -19.47 6.08 -11.54
C TYR A 485 -20.30 4.80 -11.55
N GLY A 486 -19.71 3.65 -11.82
CA GLY A 486 -20.44 2.39 -11.88
C GLY A 486 -19.59 1.23 -11.41
N ASN A 487 -19.82 0.77 -10.20
CA ASN A 487 -19.20 -0.45 -9.69
C ASN A 487 -20.10 -1.63 -10.04
N ASP A 488 -19.86 -2.26 -11.21
CA ASP A 488 -20.46 -3.55 -11.57
C ASP A 488 -19.51 -4.70 -11.27
N PHE A 489 -18.38 -4.41 -10.67
CA PHE A 489 -17.43 -5.43 -10.30
C PHE A 489 -18.03 -6.30 -9.21
N ASP A 490 -18.07 -7.60 -9.48
CA ASP A 490 -18.54 -8.62 -8.56
C ASP A 490 -17.61 -9.82 -8.67
N ILE A 491 -16.72 -9.95 -7.70
CA ILE A 491 -15.70 -11.00 -7.67
C ILE A 491 -16.31 -12.40 -7.62
N SER A 492 -17.51 -12.56 -7.08
CA SER A 492 -18.21 -13.85 -7.05
C SER A 492 -18.54 -14.40 -8.44
N ARG A 493 -18.54 -13.54 -9.45
CA ARG A 493 -18.78 -13.87 -10.85
C ARG A 493 -17.51 -14.16 -11.64
N LEU A 494 -16.35 -14.06 -11.00
CA LEU A 494 -15.06 -14.34 -11.64
C LEU A 494 -15.02 -15.78 -12.15
N ARG A 495 -14.63 -15.94 -13.42
CA ARG A 495 -14.64 -17.24 -14.12
C ARG A 495 -13.35 -18.03 -13.96
N TYR A 496 -12.27 -17.38 -13.56
CA TYR A 496 -10.93 -17.95 -13.46
C TYR A 496 -10.27 -17.52 -12.18
N HIS A 497 -9.91 -18.47 -11.33
CA HIS A 497 -9.24 -18.20 -10.04
C HIS A 497 -7.87 -17.53 -10.22
N LYS A 498 -7.18 -17.82 -11.35
CA LYS A 498 -5.91 -17.15 -11.69
C LYS A 498 -6.00 -16.51 -13.07
N ILE A 499 -5.58 -15.25 -13.13
CA ILE A 499 -5.34 -14.48 -14.34
C ILE A 499 -3.82 -14.36 -14.46
N ILE A 500 -3.25 -14.99 -15.48
CA ILE A 500 -1.82 -15.12 -15.64
C ILE A 500 -1.40 -14.37 -16.91
N LEU A 501 -0.57 -13.33 -16.73
CA LEU A 501 0.05 -12.59 -17.82
C LEU A 501 1.24 -13.41 -18.32
N MET A 502 1.26 -13.68 -19.62
CA MET A 502 2.31 -14.49 -20.25
C MET A 502 2.78 -13.80 -21.52
N THR A 503 3.76 -12.93 -21.37
CA THR A 503 4.37 -12.09 -22.40
C THR A 503 5.79 -12.57 -22.71
N ASP A 504 6.36 -12.10 -23.82
CA ASP A 504 7.73 -12.38 -24.20
C ASP A 504 8.71 -11.72 -23.21
N ALA A 505 9.87 -12.35 -23.01
CA ALA A 505 10.88 -11.85 -22.08
C ALA A 505 11.76 -10.76 -22.73
N ASP A 506 11.14 -9.76 -23.33
CA ASP A 506 11.78 -8.62 -23.94
C ASP A 506 11.16 -7.28 -23.49
N VAL A 507 11.66 -6.16 -24.00
CA VAL A 507 11.17 -4.82 -23.65
C VAL A 507 9.74 -4.57 -24.10
N ASP A 508 9.29 -5.19 -25.18
CA ASP A 508 7.93 -5.05 -25.68
C ASP A 508 6.94 -5.85 -24.81
N GLY A 509 7.30 -7.08 -24.43
CA GLY A 509 6.52 -7.88 -23.48
C GLY A 509 6.40 -7.21 -22.11
N SER A 510 7.48 -6.66 -21.57
CA SER A 510 7.44 -5.89 -20.32
C SER A 510 6.54 -4.66 -20.41
N HIS A 511 6.48 -3.99 -21.58
CA HIS A 511 5.54 -2.89 -21.81
C HIS A 511 4.10 -3.38 -21.87
N ILE A 512 3.84 -4.54 -22.48
CA ILE A 512 2.50 -5.14 -22.54
C ILE A 512 2.03 -5.52 -21.12
N ASP A 513 2.90 -6.12 -20.30
CA ASP A 513 2.60 -6.39 -18.89
C ASP A 513 2.24 -5.12 -18.14
N THR A 514 3.00 -4.04 -18.33
CA THR A 514 2.72 -2.75 -17.69
C THR A 514 1.35 -2.20 -18.12
N LEU A 515 0.98 -2.29 -19.39
CA LEU A 515 -0.33 -1.86 -19.88
C LEU A 515 -1.46 -2.71 -19.30
N LEU A 516 -1.28 -4.04 -19.24
CA LEU A 516 -2.25 -4.96 -18.66
C LEU A 516 -2.42 -4.72 -17.14
N LEU A 517 -1.32 -4.53 -16.42
CA LEU A 517 -1.35 -4.21 -15.00
C LEU A 517 -2.02 -2.87 -14.74
N THR A 518 -1.77 -1.85 -15.57
CA THR A 518 -2.46 -0.55 -15.49
C THR A 518 -3.96 -0.72 -15.68
N PHE A 519 -4.37 -1.53 -16.67
CA PHE A 519 -5.79 -1.82 -16.88
C PHE A 519 -6.41 -2.56 -15.68
N LEU A 520 -5.77 -3.62 -15.18
CA LEU A 520 -6.27 -4.38 -14.02
C LEU A 520 -6.31 -3.51 -12.75
N TYR A 521 -5.28 -2.69 -12.54
CA TYR A 521 -5.21 -1.81 -11.37
C TYR A 521 -6.29 -0.74 -11.38
N ARG A 522 -6.54 -0.09 -12.52
CA ARG A 522 -7.55 0.99 -12.63
C ARG A 522 -8.99 0.48 -12.68
N PHE A 523 -9.22 -0.67 -13.30
CA PHE A 523 -10.59 -1.15 -13.58
C PHE A 523 -11.01 -2.36 -12.76
N MET A 524 -10.08 -3.12 -12.23
CA MET A 524 -10.32 -4.36 -11.47
C MET A 524 -9.34 -4.54 -10.31
N PRO A 525 -9.10 -3.51 -9.46
CA PRO A 525 -8.07 -3.57 -8.41
C PRO A 525 -8.31 -4.72 -7.42
N GLU A 526 -9.57 -5.07 -7.18
CA GLU A 526 -9.92 -6.18 -6.29
C GLU A 526 -9.38 -7.54 -6.77
N LEU A 527 -9.12 -7.72 -8.07
CA LEU A 527 -8.46 -8.93 -8.57
C LEU A 527 -7.01 -9.03 -8.07
N ILE A 528 -6.32 -7.89 -7.94
CA ILE A 528 -4.96 -7.84 -7.41
C ILE A 528 -4.99 -8.00 -5.89
N TYR A 529 -5.84 -7.24 -5.19
CA TYR A 529 -5.97 -7.32 -3.72
C TYR A 529 -6.33 -8.73 -3.23
N ASN A 530 -7.18 -9.44 -3.97
CA ASN A 530 -7.56 -10.81 -3.62
C ASN A 530 -6.59 -11.87 -4.17
N GLY A 531 -5.49 -11.47 -4.82
CA GLY A 531 -4.41 -12.36 -5.23
C GLY A 531 -4.72 -13.24 -6.44
N HIS A 532 -5.55 -12.77 -7.36
CA HIS A 532 -5.92 -13.51 -8.58
C HIS A 532 -4.99 -13.23 -9.76
N VAL A 533 -4.11 -12.22 -9.70
CA VAL A 533 -3.25 -11.78 -10.80
C VAL A 533 -1.83 -12.27 -10.63
N PHE A 534 -1.29 -12.89 -11.69
CA PHE A 534 0.05 -13.45 -11.72
C PHE A 534 0.76 -13.10 -13.02
N ILE A 535 2.10 -13.08 -12.98
CA ILE A 535 2.98 -13.02 -14.16
C ILE A 535 3.66 -14.37 -14.28
N ALA A 536 3.58 -14.98 -15.47
CA ALA A 536 4.32 -16.19 -15.76
C ALA A 536 5.81 -15.86 -15.96
N MET A 537 6.67 -16.70 -15.41
CA MET A 537 8.12 -16.59 -15.54
C MET A 537 8.63 -17.77 -16.38
N PRO A 538 8.63 -17.64 -17.73
CA PRO A 538 9.24 -18.67 -18.56
C PRO A 538 10.77 -18.66 -18.42
N PRO A 539 11.45 -19.77 -18.69
CA PRO A 539 12.91 -19.80 -18.65
C PRO A 539 13.52 -18.96 -19.78
N LEU A 540 14.59 -18.23 -19.48
CA LEU A 540 15.36 -17.48 -20.47
C LEU A 540 16.34 -18.36 -21.24
N TYR A 541 16.81 -19.45 -20.63
CA TYR A 541 17.83 -20.31 -21.20
C TYR A 541 17.48 -21.78 -21.06
N LYS A 542 17.88 -22.55 -22.07
CA LYS A 542 17.97 -24.00 -22.02
C LYS A 542 19.43 -24.39 -22.17
N VAL A 543 19.95 -25.14 -21.21
CA VAL A 543 21.30 -25.68 -21.23
C VAL A 543 21.24 -27.15 -21.59
N ILE A 544 21.99 -27.52 -22.60
CA ILE A 544 22.11 -28.89 -23.11
C ILE A 544 23.56 -29.35 -22.90
N PRO A 545 23.88 -30.03 -21.79
CA PRO A 545 25.22 -30.49 -21.53
C PRO A 545 25.57 -31.67 -22.46
N SER A 546 26.85 -31.83 -22.80
CA SER A 546 27.33 -32.95 -23.63
C SER A 546 27.09 -34.32 -22.95
N ARG A 547 26.97 -34.34 -21.64
CA ARG A 547 26.58 -35.51 -20.81
C ARG A 547 25.73 -35.06 -19.66
N GLY A 548 24.51 -35.62 -19.50
CA GLY A 548 23.58 -35.29 -18.45
C GLY A 548 22.19 -34.91 -18.98
N GLN A 549 21.34 -34.41 -18.12
CA GLN A 549 20.01 -33.98 -18.47
C GLN A 549 20.00 -32.51 -18.87
N GLU A 550 19.12 -32.13 -19.80
CA GLU A 550 18.81 -30.74 -20.14
C GLU A 550 18.28 -30.01 -18.92
N GLN A 551 18.64 -28.73 -18.78
CA GLN A 551 18.21 -27.90 -17.67
C GLN A 551 17.72 -26.54 -18.20
N TYR A 552 16.61 -26.06 -17.63
CA TYR A 552 16.10 -24.72 -17.87
C TYR A 552 16.59 -23.77 -16.78
N LEU A 553 17.00 -22.55 -17.19
CA LEU A 553 17.45 -21.50 -16.29
C LEU A 553 16.60 -20.25 -16.52
N TYR A 554 16.21 -19.62 -15.43
CA TYR A 554 15.19 -18.59 -15.44
C TYR A 554 15.76 -17.16 -15.45
N ASP A 555 17.01 -16.98 -15.04
CA ASP A 555 17.69 -15.68 -15.05
C ASP A 555 19.18 -15.78 -15.38
N ASP A 556 19.81 -14.62 -15.62
CA ASP A 556 21.25 -14.54 -15.91
C ASP A 556 22.13 -14.99 -14.74
N LYS A 557 21.63 -14.80 -13.49
CA LYS A 557 22.34 -15.22 -12.28
C LYS A 557 22.39 -16.74 -12.16
N GLU A 558 21.35 -17.42 -12.62
CA GLU A 558 21.34 -18.89 -12.71
C GLU A 558 22.31 -19.39 -13.78
N LEU A 559 22.36 -18.70 -14.92
CA LEU A 559 23.32 -19.01 -15.98
C LEU A 559 24.77 -18.82 -15.52
N GLU A 560 25.06 -17.75 -14.80
CA GLU A 560 26.40 -17.53 -14.23
C GLU A 560 26.76 -18.59 -13.18
N ARG A 561 25.80 -18.95 -12.29
CA ARG A 561 25.99 -20.02 -11.31
C ARG A 561 26.26 -21.36 -11.99
N TYR A 562 25.50 -21.66 -13.05
CA TYR A 562 25.70 -22.85 -13.85
C TYR A 562 27.08 -22.87 -14.47
N ARG A 563 27.53 -21.78 -15.12
CA ARG A 563 28.87 -21.64 -15.73
C ARG A 563 30.00 -21.84 -14.71
N LYS A 564 29.81 -21.34 -13.46
CA LYS A 564 30.82 -21.49 -12.40
C LYS A 564 30.88 -22.91 -11.82
N SER A 565 29.79 -23.65 -11.87
CA SER A 565 29.68 -25.00 -11.28
C SER A 565 29.97 -26.13 -12.28
N HIS A 566 29.92 -25.87 -13.58
CA HIS A 566 30.07 -26.88 -14.62
C HIS A 566 31.33 -26.63 -15.46
N THR A 567 32.22 -27.61 -15.48
CA THR A 567 33.52 -27.58 -16.24
C THR A 567 33.45 -28.26 -17.60
N GLY A 568 32.28 -28.79 -18.01
CA GLY A 568 32.10 -29.48 -19.29
C GLY A 568 31.51 -28.60 -20.39
N ASP A 569 31.68 -29.00 -21.65
CA ASP A 569 31.06 -28.35 -22.79
C ASP A 569 29.53 -28.51 -22.75
N PHE A 570 28.81 -27.43 -22.98
CA PHE A 570 27.36 -27.42 -23.09
C PHE A 570 26.91 -26.47 -24.22
N ARG A 571 25.79 -26.78 -24.83
CA ARG A 571 25.10 -25.91 -25.77
C ARG A 571 24.08 -25.07 -25.01
N LEU A 572 24.10 -23.76 -25.24
CA LEU A 572 23.17 -22.81 -24.71
C LEU A 572 22.16 -22.40 -25.78
N GLN A 573 20.88 -22.51 -25.47
CA GLN A 573 19.79 -21.97 -26.26
C GLN A 573 19.14 -20.84 -25.45
N ARG A 574 19.11 -19.62 -26.00
CA ARG A 574 18.40 -18.47 -25.40
C ARG A 574 17.03 -18.38 -26.05
N TYR A 575 15.99 -18.25 -25.27
CA TYR A 575 14.64 -17.97 -25.74
C TYR A 575 14.41 -16.45 -25.72
N LYS A 576 14.03 -15.88 -26.86
CA LYS A 576 13.69 -14.45 -26.99
C LYS A 576 12.21 -14.21 -26.86
N GLY A 577 11.39 -15.22 -27.17
CA GLY A 577 9.94 -15.15 -27.08
C GLY A 577 9.30 -16.53 -26.90
N LEU A 578 8.09 -16.53 -26.38
CA LEU A 578 7.28 -17.74 -26.14
C LEU A 578 6.96 -18.52 -27.41
N GLY A 579 6.93 -17.84 -28.55
CA GLY A 579 6.73 -18.46 -29.86
C GLY A 579 7.90 -19.34 -30.34
N GLU A 580 9.06 -19.26 -29.71
CA GLU A 580 10.24 -20.10 -29.98
C GLU A 580 10.20 -21.44 -29.23
N MET A 581 9.27 -21.60 -28.28
CA MET A 581 9.09 -22.84 -27.52
C MET A 581 8.13 -23.79 -28.21
N ASP A 582 8.50 -25.05 -28.27
CA ASP A 582 7.59 -26.12 -28.63
C ASP A 582 6.48 -26.26 -27.60
N PRO A 583 5.28 -26.76 -27.96
CA PRO A 583 4.18 -26.95 -27.01
C PRO A 583 4.54 -27.81 -25.79
N GLU A 584 5.40 -28.83 -25.94
CA GLU A 584 5.88 -29.65 -24.82
C GLU A 584 6.76 -28.84 -23.86
N GLN A 585 7.69 -28.04 -24.40
CA GLN A 585 8.55 -27.17 -23.61
C GLN A 585 7.75 -26.10 -22.86
N LEU A 586 6.78 -25.50 -23.54
CA LEU A 586 5.90 -24.50 -22.95
C LEU A 586 5.03 -25.09 -21.83
N TRP A 587 4.55 -26.34 -21.99
CA TRP A 587 3.86 -27.07 -20.94
C TRP A 587 4.77 -27.28 -19.73
N GLU A 588 5.92 -27.93 -19.94
CA GLU A 588 6.82 -28.34 -18.86
C GLU A 588 7.39 -27.17 -18.03
N THR A 589 7.54 -26.00 -18.64
CA THR A 589 8.22 -24.85 -18.01
C THR A 589 7.28 -23.78 -17.50
N THR A 590 6.10 -23.60 -18.16
CA THR A 590 5.29 -22.39 -17.97
C THR A 590 3.82 -22.69 -17.68
N LEU A 591 3.24 -23.78 -18.22
CA LEU A 591 1.81 -24.09 -18.06
C LEU A 591 1.54 -25.16 -17.00
N ASP A 592 2.47 -26.11 -16.76
CA ASP A 592 2.31 -27.17 -15.78
C ASP A 592 2.26 -26.60 -14.36
N PRO A 593 1.14 -26.73 -13.61
CA PRO A 593 0.99 -26.19 -12.27
C PRO A 593 2.05 -26.66 -11.27
N ASP A 594 2.61 -27.86 -11.49
CA ASP A 594 3.57 -28.47 -10.56
C ASP A 594 5.03 -28.02 -10.80
N ARG A 595 5.31 -27.42 -11.96
CA ARG A 595 6.68 -27.08 -12.38
C ARG A 595 6.90 -25.59 -12.67
N ARG A 596 5.85 -24.90 -13.07
CA ARG A 596 5.92 -23.49 -13.48
C ARG A 596 6.28 -22.55 -12.33
N VAL A 597 6.89 -21.45 -12.67
CA VAL A 597 7.14 -20.32 -11.76
C VAL A 597 6.16 -19.21 -12.08
N LEU A 598 5.40 -18.77 -11.09
CA LEU A 598 4.50 -17.63 -11.18
C LEU A 598 4.89 -16.58 -10.16
N LYS A 599 4.97 -15.32 -10.60
CA LYS A 599 5.12 -14.16 -9.72
C LYS A 599 3.73 -13.58 -9.44
N ARG A 600 3.30 -13.60 -8.19
CA ARG A 600 2.04 -12.98 -7.79
C ARG A 600 2.19 -11.46 -7.81
N VAL A 601 1.19 -10.77 -8.34
CA VAL A 601 1.12 -9.32 -8.33
C VAL A 601 0.46 -8.87 -7.03
N GLU A 602 1.11 -7.99 -6.31
CA GLU A 602 0.64 -7.45 -5.04
C GLU A 602 0.77 -5.92 -5.02
N ILE A 603 -0.17 -5.27 -4.36
CA ILE A 603 -0.12 -3.82 -4.12
C ILE A 603 0.28 -3.65 -2.65
N GLU A 604 1.53 -3.26 -2.41
CA GLU A 604 2.06 -3.05 -1.06
C GLU A 604 1.56 -1.74 -0.45
N ASP A 605 1.47 -0.69 -1.26
CA ASP A 605 0.95 0.64 -0.90
C ASP A 605 0.08 1.17 -2.04
N ALA A 606 -1.22 1.37 -1.79
CA ALA A 606 -2.17 1.79 -2.83
C ALA A 606 -1.91 3.22 -3.32
N ARG A 607 -1.45 4.12 -2.44
CA ARG A 607 -1.13 5.50 -2.82
C ARG A 607 0.11 5.52 -3.72
N LEU A 608 1.18 4.88 -3.29
CA LEU A 608 2.41 4.79 -4.07
C LEU A 608 2.16 4.10 -5.41
N ALA A 609 1.36 3.02 -5.44
CA ALA A 609 0.99 2.35 -6.68
C ALA A 609 0.22 3.29 -7.63
N SER A 610 -0.68 4.14 -7.11
CA SER A 610 -1.40 5.13 -7.91
C SER A 610 -0.47 6.23 -8.43
N GLU A 611 0.38 6.80 -7.59
CA GLU A 611 1.36 7.83 -7.96
C GLU A 611 2.33 7.31 -9.04
N VAL A 612 2.88 6.11 -8.86
CA VAL A 612 3.80 5.49 -9.83
C VAL A 612 3.06 5.18 -11.14
N THR A 613 1.82 4.68 -11.07
CA THR A 613 1.03 4.41 -12.28
C THR A 613 0.74 5.71 -13.05
N GLU A 614 0.33 6.78 -12.37
CA GLU A 614 0.08 8.09 -12.98
C GLU A 614 1.38 8.68 -13.56
N MET A 615 2.48 8.62 -12.81
CA MET A 615 3.78 9.12 -13.26
C MET A 615 4.30 8.38 -14.50
N LEU A 616 4.25 7.05 -14.50
CA LEU A 616 4.78 6.24 -15.60
C LEU A 616 3.85 6.17 -16.81
N MET A 617 2.56 6.07 -16.58
CA MET A 617 1.55 5.81 -17.61
C MET A 617 0.68 7.01 -17.95
N GLY A 618 0.66 8.06 -17.11
CA GLY A 618 -0.08 9.30 -17.31
C GLY A 618 0.41 10.17 -18.46
N SER A 619 -0.23 11.33 -18.68
CA SER A 619 0.07 12.24 -19.78
C SER A 619 1.33 13.07 -19.57
N ASP A 620 1.75 13.30 -18.32
CA ASP A 620 2.87 14.15 -17.97
C ASP A 620 4.22 13.49 -18.29
N VAL A 621 5.03 14.22 -19.07
CA VAL A 621 6.34 13.72 -19.54
C VAL A 621 7.48 14.04 -18.55
N PRO A 622 7.54 15.24 -17.91
CA PRO A 622 8.68 15.61 -17.07
C PRO A 622 8.91 14.66 -15.89
N PRO A 623 7.89 14.27 -15.08
CA PRO A 623 8.07 13.34 -13.97
C PRO A 623 8.61 11.97 -14.42
N ARG A 624 8.07 11.46 -15.55
CA ARG A 624 8.54 10.19 -16.14
C ARG A 624 9.98 10.27 -16.60
N ARG A 625 10.39 11.39 -17.22
CA ARG A 625 11.78 11.60 -17.63
C ARG A 625 12.70 11.62 -16.43
N GLN A 626 12.32 12.32 -15.36
CA GLN A 626 13.11 12.38 -14.14
C GLN A 626 13.26 10.98 -13.52
N PHE A 627 12.17 10.23 -13.40
CA PHE A 627 12.19 8.84 -12.92
C PHE A 627 13.17 7.96 -13.70
N ILE A 628 13.17 8.08 -15.04
CA ILE A 628 14.10 7.31 -15.90
C ILE A 628 15.56 7.70 -15.62
N TYR A 629 15.85 8.99 -15.38
CA TYR A 629 17.20 9.43 -15.04
C TYR A 629 17.63 8.92 -13.66
N ASP A 630 16.73 8.99 -12.68
CA ASP A 630 17.04 8.61 -11.29
C ASP A 630 17.25 7.10 -11.12
N HIS A 631 16.67 6.29 -12.03
CA HIS A 631 16.79 4.82 -12.02
C HIS A 631 17.59 4.25 -13.20
N ALA A 632 18.36 5.08 -13.89
CA ALA A 632 19.13 4.65 -15.07
C ALA A 632 20.16 3.56 -14.73
N ASP A 633 20.73 3.60 -13.54
CA ASP A 633 21.72 2.64 -13.06
C ASP A 633 21.10 1.27 -12.67
N GLU A 634 19.78 1.23 -12.47
CA GLU A 634 19.04 0.00 -12.15
C GLU A 634 18.54 -0.73 -13.42
N ALA A 635 18.62 -0.06 -14.57
CA ALA A 635 18.11 -0.60 -15.82
C ALA A 635 19.05 -1.67 -16.39
N GLU A 636 18.57 -2.91 -16.50
CA GLU A 636 19.24 -3.94 -17.29
C GLU A 636 19.03 -3.61 -18.78
N ILE A 637 20.04 -3.00 -19.39
CA ILE A 637 20.02 -2.68 -20.83
C ILE A 637 20.55 -3.89 -21.58
N ASP A 638 19.73 -4.49 -22.43
CA ASP A 638 20.12 -5.50 -23.40
C ASP A 638 20.89 -4.76 -24.53
N ALA A 639 22.23 -4.67 -24.40
CA ALA A 639 23.13 -3.99 -25.34
C ALA A 639 23.73 -4.97 -26.36
#